data_bf1bcdda02df75fcc900ab5287c92144
#
_entry.id   bf1bcdda02df75fcc900ab5287c92144
#
_cell.length_a   1.000
_cell.length_b   1.000
_cell.length_c   1.000
_cell.angle_alpha   90.00
_cell.angle_beta   90.00
_cell.angle_gamma   90.00
#
_symmetry.space_group_name_H-M   'P 1'
#
loop_
_entity.id
_entity.type
_entity.pdbx_description
1 polymer ?
#
loop_
_entity_poly.entity_id
_entity_poly.type
_entity_poly.pdbx_seq_one_letter_code
_entity_poly.pdbx_strand_id
1 'polypeptide(L)'
;MAFEETREQQQMYNYFRSCIYIFLIIEIVMNLPITADNRVTQFILDILARFKVFNSVSGCKVAELICICVVCIGTKAKKALKFNVKTMVIYPVLAGLTLVGMCFIFHGMNIGMSWFGFPANRILYALCSVAGTMLVHQGLDGIAKYYNYKVGEDRFNFENESFQQSEDLVANDYSVNIPMIYYWKQKMHKGWINIINPFRGTIVLGTPGSGKSFGIIDPFIRQHAAKGFSMMVYDFKFPTLAKTLFYQYCKNMKLKKLPENCGFRIVNFTDVEYSNRINPIQRKYIPDLSAASETAATLLASLNKGGGEKKGGSEAFFTNSAENFLAAIIYFFVNFHPVGFKNGKKLKRYISLAKEPEENKEENAFNQSNEQQPVDASKEQSESQQQSESEEQTMSKEQTNSKEELPEGNKFELVIRNWDDYQAIDAKNNVILDFVDENGNDVSTDEDRMFVDLNGFSYKDRTGKLVKIERCWYEDENGQEVEPDTITGEYSDMPHVLSFLGRPYDQVFNILLQDDKIASLMAPFKSAYDNKANDQLEGMVGTLRVNAARLVSPEAYWVFTGDDFDLKISDKANPSYLVIANDPEKEQVIGSLNALVLNRLITRVNSKGNIPVSIIVDELPTSCCVSITNPPNSVRQ
;
A
#
# COMPACT_ATOMS: atom_id res chain seq x y z
N MET A 1 -13.41 22.51 13.87
CA MET A 1 -12.12 21.91 14.17
C MET A 1 -11.99 21.82 15.68
N ALA A 2 -12.24 20.66 16.27
CA ALA A 2 -11.81 20.41 17.63
C ALA A 2 -10.29 20.24 17.57
N PHE A 3 -9.55 21.17 18.17
CA PHE A 3 -8.12 20.98 18.36
C PHE A 3 -7.91 19.71 19.18
N GLU A 4 -7.39 18.66 18.57
CA GLU A 4 -6.81 17.55 19.29
C GLU A 4 -5.59 18.11 20.03
N GLU A 5 -5.79 18.38 21.32
CA GLU A 5 -4.67 18.72 22.19
C GLU A 5 -3.71 17.54 22.21
N THR A 6 -2.49 17.79 21.81
CA THR A 6 -1.41 16.82 21.93
C THR A 6 -1.22 16.44 23.41
N ARG A 7 -0.81 15.21 23.66
CA ARG A 7 -0.49 14.70 25.01
C ARG A 7 0.47 15.62 25.78
N GLU A 8 1.31 16.32 25.06
CA GLU A 8 2.25 17.32 25.58
C GLU A 8 1.59 18.57 26.13
N GLN A 9 0.55 19.10 25.47
CA GLN A 9 -0.20 20.26 25.96
C GLN A 9 -0.94 19.93 27.25
N GLN A 10 -1.47 18.71 27.38
CA GLN A 10 -2.12 18.29 28.62
C GLN A 10 -1.14 18.10 29.77
N GLN A 11 0.07 17.62 29.51
CA GLN A 11 1.14 17.54 30.50
C GLN A 11 1.57 18.93 30.96
N MET A 12 1.71 19.87 30.04
CA MET A 12 2.07 21.27 30.33
C MET A 12 1.00 21.97 31.20
N TYR A 13 -0.28 21.78 30.88
CA TYR A 13 -1.38 22.28 31.68
C TYR A 13 -1.35 21.74 33.13
N ASN A 14 -1.18 20.44 33.29
CA ASN A 14 -1.09 19.80 34.61
C ASN A 14 0.12 20.32 35.42
N TYR A 15 1.24 20.56 34.74
CA TYR A 15 2.43 21.14 35.36
C TYR A 15 2.14 22.56 35.91
N PHE A 16 1.59 23.46 35.10
CA PHE A 16 1.25 24.80 35.53
C PHE A 16 0.18 24.81 36.64
N ARG A 17 -0.78 23.92 36.59
CA ARG A 17 -1.76 23.73 37.64
C ARG A 17 -1.11 23.34 38.96
N SER A 18 -0.11 22.50 38.94
CA SER A 18 0.65 22.13 40.15
C SER A 18 1.45 23.29 40.69
N CYS A 19 1.95 24.18 39.84
CA CYS A 19 2.69 25.38 40.26
C CYS A 19 1.85 26.32 41.17
N ILE A 20 0.54 26.44 40.93
CA ILE A 20 -0.37 27.26 41.77
C ILE A 20 -0.32 26.75 43.22
N TYR A 21 -0.48 25.46 43.40
CA TYR A 21 -0.53 24.87 44.75
C TYR A 21 0.85 24.80 45.41
N ILE A 22 1.92 24.66 44.67
CA ILE A 22 3.29 24.78 45.18
C ILE A 22 3.53 26.21 45.69
N PHE A 23 3.11 27.22 44.91
CA PHE A 23 3.22 28.62 45.30
C PHE A 23 2.43 28.91 46.55
N LEU A 24 1.20 28.41 46.68
CA LEU A 24 0.35 28.54 47.86
C LEU A 24 0.99 27.88 49.10
N ILE A 25 1.60 26.71 48.95
CA ILE A 25 2.31 26.04 50.06
C ILE A 25 3.49 26.90 50.53
N ILE A 26 4.28 27.45 49.59
CA ILE A 26 5.43 28.30 49.92
C ILE A 26 4.94 29.55 50.70
N GLU A 27 3.87 30.19 50.21
CA GLU A 27 3.28 31.35 50.88
C GLU A 27 2.87 31.03 52.33
N ILE A 28 2.19 29.90 52.57
CA ILE A 28 1.75 29.48 53.89
C ILE A 28 2.95 29.21 54.79
N VAL A 29 3.97 28.50 54.28
CA VAL A 29 5.19 28.20 55.03
C VAL A 29 5.93 29.46 55.43
N MET A 30 6.00 30.47 54.57
CA MET A 30 6.65 31.77 54.87
C MET A 30 5.87 32.59 55.88
N ASN A 31 4.55 32.43 55.97
CA ASN A 31 3.69 33.19 56.89
C ASN A 31 3.40 32.46 58.23
N LEU A 32 3.72 31.18 58.34
CA LEU A 32 3.66 30.45 59.61
C LEU A 32 4.97 30.67 60.38
N PRO A 33 4.94 30.93 61.68
CA PRO A 33 6.14 31.05 62.51
C PRO A 33 6.72 29.64 62.77
N ILE A 34 7.33 29.06 61.74
CA ILE A 34 7.99 27.76 61.83
C ILE A 34 9.36 27.99 62.46
N THR A 35 9.59 27.50 63.69
CA THR A 35 10.91 27.45 64.29
C THR A 35 11.75 26.41 63.55
N ALA A 36 12.76 26.85 62.82
CA ALA A 36 13.64 25.99 62.09
C ALA A 36 14.73 25.40 63.02
N ASP A 37 14.45 24.27 63.60
CA ASP A 37 15.43 23.54 64.43
C ASP A 37 16.52 22.84 63.62
N ASN A 38 16.40 22.82 62.29
CA ASN A 38 17.32 22.17 61.41
C ASN A 38 17.97 23.15 60.41
N ARG A 39 19.30 23.03 60.22
CA ARG A 39 20.07 23.84 59.26
C ARG A 39 19.54 23.82 57.83
N VAL A 40 18.94 22.68 57.39
CA VAL A 40 18.37 22.53 56.06
C VAL A 40 17.11 23.38 55.91
N THR A 41 16.24 23.40 56.95
CA THR A 41 14.98 24.18 56.93
C THR A 41 15.30 25.69 56.94
N GLN A 42 16.29 26.12 57.75
CA GLN A 42 16.78 27.50 57.74
C GLN A 42 17.29 27.92 56.38
N PHE A 43 18.14 27.08 55.74
CA PHE A 43 18.69 27.35 54.41
C PHE A 43 17.60 27.52 53.35
N ILE A 44 16.57 26.65 53.36
CA ILE A 44 15.43 26.75 52.44
C ILE A 44 14.64 28.05 52.67
N LEU A 45 14.34 28.40 53.92
CA LEU A 45 13.63 29.65 54.27
C LEU A 45 14.43 30.87 53.85
N ASP A 46 15.75 30.88 54.04
CA ASP A 46 16.62 31.98 53.63
C ASP A 46 16.68 32.15 52.10
N ILE A 47 16.63 31.07 51.35
CA ILE A 47 16.54 31.12 49.88
C ILE A 47 15.19 31.71 49.45
N LEU A 48 14.09 31.25 50.05
CA LEU A 48 12.74 31.72 49.72
C LEU A 48 12.56 33.21 50.11
N ALA A 49 13.14 33.65 51.24
CA ALA A 49 13.10 35.03 51.68
C ALA A 49 13.83 36.01 50.75
N ARG A 50 14.77 35.53 49.90
CA ARG A 50 15.42 36.38 48.87
C ARG A 50 14.47 36.84 47.78
N PHE A 51 13.38 36.10 47.53
CA PHE A 51 12.36 36.48 46.56
C PHE A 51 11.41 37.49 47.17
N LYS A 52 11.48 38.74 46.74
CA LYS A 52 10.67 39.86 47.26
C LYS A 52 9.15 39.60 47.22
N VAL A 53 8.70 38.72 46.34
CA VAL A 53 7.29 38.35 46.20
C VAL A 53 6.76 37.64 47.46
N PHE A 54 7.56 36.77 48.08
CA PHE A 54 7.16 36.02 49.28
C PHE A 54 7.27 36.83 50.58
N ASN A 55 7.91 38.00 50.54
CA ASN A 55 8.03 38.88 51.72
C ASN A 55 6.82 39.80 51.95
N SER A 56 5.85 39.80 51.02
CA SER A 56 4.65 40.63 51.11
C SER A 56 3.41 39.78 50.81
N VAL A 57 2.43 39.81 51.71
CA VAL A 57 1.14 39.12 51.51
C VAL A 57 0.45 39.59 50.24
N SER A 58 0.48 40.90 49.95
CA SER A 58 -0.09 41.44 48.71
C SER A 58 0.65 40.97 47.47
N GLY A 59 1.98 40.90 47.53
CA GLY A 59 2.81 40.36 46.43
C GLY A 59 2.49 38.90 46.13
N CYS A 60 2.39 38.06 47.17
CA CYS A 60 2.01 36.65 47.03
C CYS A 60 0.64 36.49 46.39
N LYS A 61 -0.37 37.20 46.90
CA LYS A 61 -1.75 37.08 46.40
C LYS A 61 -1.91 37.59 44.97
N VAL A 62 -1.23 38.65 44.59
CA VAL A 62 -1.23 39.14 43.20
C VAL A 62 -0.56 38.13 42.26
N ALA A 63 0.60 37.58 42.65
CA ALA A 63 1.29 36.58 41.84
C ALA A 63 0.47 35.28 41.71
N GLU A 64 -0.17 34.84 42.79
CA GLU A 64 -1.05 33.67 42.79
C GLU A 64 -2.25 33.85 41.84
N LEU A 65 -2.92 35.02 41.90
CA LEU A 65 -4.03 35.36 40.99
C LEU A 65 -3.59 35.39 39.54
N ILE A 66 -2.40 35.94 39.25
CA ILE A 66 -1.83 35.91 37.89
C ILE A 66 -1.60 34.47 37.42
N CYS A 67 -1.02 33.63 38.27
CA CYS A 67 -0.81 32.22 37.93
C CYS A 67 -2.14 31.49 37.66
N ILE A 68 -3.18 31.75 38.49
CA ILE A 68 -4.50 31.15 38.27
C ILE A 68 -5.10 31.60 36.93
N CYS A 69 -5.01 32.90 36.61
CA CYS A 69 -5.50 33.44 35.34
C CYS A 69 -4.80 32.77 34.13
N VAL A 70 -3.48 32.66 34.19
CA VAL A 70 -2.70 32.03 33.10
C VAL A 70 -3.08 30.56 32.90
N VAL A 71 -3.20 29.82 34.01
CA VAL A 71 -3.57 28.40 33.95
C VAL A 71 -4.99 28.21 33.43
N CYS A 72 -5.93 29.06 33.83
CA CYS A 72 -7.33 28.94 33.41
C CYS A 72 -7.54 29.22 31.91
N ILE A 73 -6.66 29.96 31.24
CA ILE A 73 -6.73 30.16 29.77
C ILE A 73 -6.60 28.84 29.01
N GLY A 74 -5.80 27.88 29.51
CA GLY A 74 -5.57 26.55 28.88
C GLY A 74 -6.58 25.48 29.28
N THR A 75 -7.66 25.79 29.98
CA THR A 75 -8.62 24.79 30.45
C THR A 75 -9.50 24.25 29.34
N LYS A 76 -9.64 22.90 29.23
CA LYS A 76 -10.51 22.26 28.25
C LYS A 76 -12.00 22.47 28.49
N ALA A 77 -12.74 22.72 27.41
CA ALA A 77 -14.20 22.67 27.43
C ALA A 77 -14.69 21.23 27.72
N LYS A 78 -15.58 21.08 28.70
CA LYS A 78 -16.31 19.81 28.90
C LYS A 78 -17.66 19.86 28.19
N LYS A 79 -17.88 18.92 27.27
CA LYS A 79 -19.16 18.72 26.58
C LYS A 79 -20.25 18.34 27.61
N ALA A 80 -21.40 19.01 27.55
CA ALA A 80 -22.64 18.62 28.23
C ALA A 80 -22.77 18.94 29.74
N LEU A 81 -22.24 20.05 30.25
CA LEU A 81 -22.73 20.56 31.53
C LEU A 81 -23.74 21.69 31.30
N LYS A 82 -24.92 21.58 31.93
CA LYS A 82 -25.84 22.71 32.05
C LYS A 82 -25.09 23.80 32.83
N PHE A 83 -24.51 24.75 32.11
CA PHE A 83 -23.65 25.80 32.70
C PHE A 83 -24.53 26.86 33.35
N ASN A 84 -24.47 26.96 34.67
CA ASN A 84 -25.12 28.01 35.41
C ASN A 84 -24.06 29.02 35.89
N VAL A 85 -24.02 30.20 35.26
CA VAL A 85 -23.04 31.26 35.54
C VAL A 85 -23.05 31.63 37.02
N LYS A 86 -24.23 31.71 37.68
CA LYS A 86 -24.33 32.14 39.08
C LYS A 86 -23.63 31.16 40.01
N THR A 87 -23.90 29.86 39.88
CA THR A 87 -23.38 28.82 40.80
C THR A 87 -21.96 28.40 40.50
N MET A 88 -21.55 28.42 39.21
CA MET A 88 -20.24 27.91 38.79
C MET A 88 -19.15 28.98 38.70
N VAL A 89 -19.55 30.26 38.57
CA VAL A 89 -18.59 31.36 38.41
C VAL A 89 -18.77 32.42 39.52
N ILE A 90 -19.97 33.06 39.60
CA ILE A 90 -20.15 34.26 40.44
C ILE A 90 -19.95 33.93 41.91
N TYR A 91 -20.64 32.92 42.43
CA TYR A 91 -20.55 32.57 43.86
C TYR A 91 -19.14 32.09 44.26
N PRO A 92 -18.45 31.19 43.53
CA PRO A 92 -17.09 30.80 43.91
C PRO A 92 -16.08 31.94 43.82
N VAL A 93 -16.17 32.81 42.80
CA VAL A 93 -15.26 33.94 42.66
C VAL A 93 -15.47 34.96 43.76
N LEU A 94 -16.73 35.36 44.06
CA LEU A 94 -17.03 36.31 45.14
C LEU A 94 -16.63 35.76 46.51
N ALA A 95 -16.99 34.49 46.80
CA ALA A 95 -16.62 33.87 48.06
C ALA A 95 -15.08 33.68 48.17
N GLY A 96 -14.42 33.33 47.07
CA GLY A 96 -12.96 33.20 47.05
C GLY A 96 -12.25 34.53 47.27
N LEU A 97 -12.69 35.60 46.61
CA LEU A 97 -12.13 36.95 46.78
C LEU A 97 -12.37 37.52 48.18
N THR A 98 -13.54 37.25 48.78
CA THR A 98 -13.80 37.65 50.17
C THR A 98 -12.87 36.93 51.14
N LEU A 99 -12.61 35.61 50.95
CA LEU A 99 -11.66 34.87 51.78
C LEU A 99 -10.23 35.35 51.57
N VAL A 100 -9.81 35.65 50.33
CA VAL A 100 -8.51 36.29 50.06
C VAL A 100 -8.40 37.66 50.73
N GLY A 101 -9.48 38.46 50.74
CA GLY A 101 -9.53 39.71 51.49
C GLY A 101 -9.39 39.50 52.99
N MET A 102 -10.02 38.46 53.55
CA MET A 102 -9.88 38.12 54.98
C MET A 102 -8.45 37.72 55.37
N CYS A 103 -7.66 37.21 54.45
CA CYS A 103 -6.23 36.92 54.67
C CYS A 103 -5.46 38.14 55.13
N PHE A 104 -5.74 39.32 54.55
CA PHE A 104 -5.09 40.61 54.97
C PHE A 104 -5.48 41.00 56.39
N ILE A 105 -6.74 40.78 56.76
CA ILE A 105 -7.24 41.08 58.11
C ILE A 105 -6.57 40.15 59.13
N PHE A 106 -6.58 38.86 58.92
CA PHE A 106 -5.97 37.86 59.82
C PHE A 106 -4.45 37.99 59.90
N HIS A 107 -3.79 38.40 58.81
CA HIS A 107 -2.36 38.69 58.88
C HIS A 107 -2.00 39.84 59.80
N GLY A 108 -2.83 40.95 59.82
CA GLY A 108 -2.61 42.12 60.61
C GLY A 108 -3.15 42.00 62.05
N MET A 109 -4.07 41.08 62.33
CA MET A 109 -4.65 40.92 63.71
C MET A 109 -3.75 40.06 64.60
N ASN A 110 -3.73 40.38 65.88
CA ASN A 110 -3.11 39.59 66.93
C ASN A 110 -4.21 39.07 67.88
N ILE A 111 -4.59 37.77 67.73
CA ILE A 111 -5.76 37.20 68.44
C ILE A 111 -5.37 36.61 69.79
N GLY A 112 -4.15 36.70 70.26
CA GLY A 112 -3.73 36.30 71.60
C GLY A 112 -3.97 34.82 71.96
N MET A 113 -4.60 34.01 71.08
CA MET A 113 -4.84 32.56 71.22
C MET A 113 -3.89 31.77 70.35
N SER A 114 -3.44 30.61 70.82
CA SER A 114 -2.64 29.71 70.08
C SER A 114 -3.38 28.38 69.89
N TRP A 115 -3.41 27.83 68.68
CA TRP A 115 -3.94 26.52 68.32
C TRP A 115 -2.80 25.64 67.77
N PHE A 116 -2.66 24.45 68.31
CA PHE A 116 -1.61 23.49 67.89
C PHE A 116 -0.17 24.07 67.91
N GLY A 117 0.12 24.98 68.87
CA GLY A 117 1.44 25.60 68.95
C GLY A 117 1.69 26.81 68.03
N PHE A 118 0.71 27.18 67.19
CA PHE A 118 0.79 28.32 66.32
C PHE A 118 -0.23 29.40 66.68
N PRO A 119 0.03 30.69 66.44
CA PRO A 119 -0.94 31.77 66.65
C PRO A 119 -2.20 31.55 65.84
N ALA A 120 -3.38 31.64 66.44
CA ALA A 120 -4.67 31.36 65.80
C ALA A 120 -4.92 32.20 64.55
N ASN A 121 -4.47 33.48 64.56
CA ASN A 121 -4.56 34.36 63.38
C ASN A 121 -3.77 33.77 62.14
N ARG A 122 -2.64 33.14 62.38
CA ARG A 122 -1.83 32.53 61.28
C ARG A 122 -2.47 31.27 60.72
N ILE A 123 -3.13 30.49 61.57
CA ILE A 123 -3.89 29.30 61.12
C ILE A 123 -5.12 29.76 60.33
N LEU A 124 -5.84 30.78 60.80
CA LEU A 124 -6.98 31.37 60.08
C LEU A 124 -6.54 31.96 58.73
N TYR A 125 -5.39 32.63 58.70
CA TYR A 125 -4.77 33.08 57.46
C TYR A 125 -4.55 31.92 56.47
N ALA A 126 -3.93 30.87 56.91
CA ALA A 126 -3.64 29.70 56.05
C ALA A 126 -4.94 29.07 55.54
N LEU A 127 -5.94 28.87 56.41
CA LEU A 127 -7.24 28.29 56.01
C LEU A 127 -7.96 29.18 54.99
N CYS A 128 -8.00 30.50 55.21
CA CYS A 128 -8.60 31.44 54.28
C CYS A 128 -7.83 31.50 52.95
N SER A 129 -6.50 31.41 53.01
CA SER A 129 -5.65 31.37 51.80
C SER A 129 -5.94 30.13 50.95
N VAL A 130 -5.94 28.93 51.56
CA VAL A 130 -6.25 27.69 50.84
C VAL A 130 -7.66 27.72 50.25
N ALA A 131 -8.67 28.00 51.08
CA ALA A 131 -10.06 28.00 50.63
C ALA A 131 -10.32 29.08 49.57
N GLY A 132 -9.76 30.29 49.77
CA GLY A 132 -9.89 31.42 48.84
C GLY A 132 -9.30 31.10 47.49
N THR A 133 -8.06 30.60 47.45
CA THR A 133 -7.37 30.20 46.21
C THR A 133 -8.11 29.10 45.46
N MET A 134 -8.59 28.08 46.18
CA MET A 134 -9.36 27.00 45.55
C MET A 134 -10.65 27.48 44.91
N LEU A 135 -11.39 28.37 45.60
CA LEU A 135 -12.64 28.92 45.09
C LEU A 135 -12.43 29.87 43.91
N VAL A 136 -11.40 30.71 43.95
CA VAL A 136 -11.06 31.58 42.80
C VAL A 136 -10.64 30.75 41.61
N HIS A 137 -9.79 29.75 41.82
CA HIS A 137 -9.37 28.84 40.76
C HIS A 137 -10.58 28.10 40.14
N GLN A 138 -11.48 27.54 40.96
CA GLN A 138 -12.70 26.89 40.49
C GLN A 138 -13.59 27.82 39.67
N GLY A 139 -13.76 29.07 40.11
CA GLY A 139 -14.58 30.04 39.40
C GLY A 139 -13.98 30.49 38.06
N LEU A 140 -12.66 30.77 38.02
CA LEU A 140 -11.97 31.15 36.78
C LEU A 140 -11.87 29.99 35.79
N ASP A 141 -11.64 28.76 36.27
CA ASP A 141 -11.71 27.54 35.46
C ASP A 141 -13.11 27.34 34.85
N GLY A 142 -14.16 27.68 35.61
CA GLY A 142 -15.55 27.74 35.13
C GLY A 142 -15.75 28.72 33.97
N ILE A 143 -15.18 29.95 34.10
CA ILE A 143 -15.23 30.96 33.02
C ILE A 143 -14.52 30.42 31.76
N ALA A 144 -13.31 29.89 31.89
CA ALA A 144 -12.54 29.40 30.79
C ALA A 144 -13.26 28.24 30.06
N LYS A 145 -13.84 27.30 30.81
CA LYS A 145 -14.67 26.21 30.26
C LYS A 145 -15.88 26.74 29.49
N TYR A 146 -16.52 27.80 29.99
CA TYR A 146 -17.65 28.42 29.32
C TYR A 146 -17.24 29.11 28.00
N TYR A 147 -16.15 29.88 28.02
CA TYR A 147 -15.67 30.54 26.81
C TYR A 147 -15.19 29.51 25.77
N ASN A 148 -14.45 28.50 26.17
CA ASN A 148 -13.98 27.47 25.27
C ASN A 148 -15.13 26.60 24.71
N TYR A 149 -16.20 26.40 25.48
CA TYR A 149 -17.44 25.79 24.99
C TYR A 149 -18.12 26.69 23.94
N LYS A 150 -18.24 28.00 24.22
CA LYS A 150 -18.84 28.98 23.29
C LYS A 150 -18.01 29.20 22.02
N VAL A 151 -16.69 29.11 22.08
CA VAL A 151 -15.83 29.21 20.86
C VAL A 151 -16.07 28.04 19.92
N GLY A 152 -16.51 26.89 20.41
CA GLY A 152 -16.93 25.75 19.60
C GLY A 152 -18.36 25.83 19.05
N GLU A 153 -19.19 26.76 19.51
CA GLU A 153 -20.52 27.04 18.97
C GLU A 153 -20.42 28.05 17.83
N ASP A 154 -21.19 27.80 16.78
CA ASP A 154 -21.27 28.72 15.65
C ASP A 154 -21.93 30.03 16.14
N ARG A 155 -21.16 31.13 16.15
CA ARG A 155 -21.63 32.46 16.60
C ARG A 155 -22.81 32.99 15.78
N PHE A 156 -23.00 32.44 14.58
CA PHE A 156 -24.06 32.86 13.67
C PHE A 156 -25.25 31.88 13.69
N ASN A 157 -25.12 30.74 14.40
CA ASN A 157 -26.14 29.72 14.50
C ASN A 157 -26.47 29.35 15.96
N PHE A 158 -27.02 30.33 16.71
CA PHE A 158 -27.39 30.14 18.11
C PHE A 158 -28.51 29.12 18.34
N GLU A 159 -29.36 28.90 17.35
CA GLU A 159 -30.48 27.96 17.42
C GLU A 159 -30.09 26.56 16.96
N ASN A 160 -28.84 26.37 16.60
CA ASN A 160 -28.33 25.10 16.09
C ASN A 160 -29.10 24.61 14.84
N GLU A 161 -29.47 25.56 13.99
CA GLU A 161 -30.12 25.28 12.71
C GLU A 161 -29.14 24.72 11.69
N SER A 162 -29.61 23.90 10.77
CA SER A 162 -28.86 23.51 9.60
C SER A 162 -28.95 24.59 8.51
N PHE A 163 -28.09 24.49 7.50
CA PHE A 163 -28.23 25.33 6.31
C PHE A 163 -29.48 24.93 5.52
N GLN A 164 -30.02 25.86 4.72
CA GLN A 164 -31.08 25.56 3.77
C GLN A 164 -30.62 24.46 2.84
N GLN A 165 -31.41 23.42 2.71
CA GLN A 165 -31.18 22.28 1.86
C GLN A 165 -32.18 22.24 0.71
N SER A 166 -31.90 21.46 -0.33
CA SER A 166 -32.85 21.26 -1.45
C SER A 166 -34.08 20.52 -0.97
N GLU A 167 -35.25 21.12 -1.16
CA GLU A 167 -36.54 20.47 -0.91
C GLU A 167 -37.03 19.68 -2.11
N ASP A 168 -36.49 19.97 -3.30
CA ASP A 168 -36.85 19.34 -4.55
C ASP A 168 -36.04 18.08 -4.82
N LEU A 169 -36.71 17.03 -5.33
CA LEU A 169 -36.06 15.82 -5.81
C LEU A 169 -35.55 16.06 -7.24
N VAL A 170 -34.20 16.05 -7.40
CA VAL A 170 -33.54 16.13 -8.71
C VAL A 170 -33.00 14.75 -9.07
N ALA A 171 -33.73 13.99 -9.87
CA ALA A 171 -33.38 12.63 -10.26
C ALA A 171 -33.02 12.55 -11.75
N ASN A 172 -32.05 11.70 -12.08
CA ASN A 172 -31.69 11.29 -13.43
C ASN A 172 -31.27 9.81 -13.43
N ASP A 173 -30.85 9.28 -14.58
CA ASP A 173 -30.50 7.87 -14.74
C ASP A 173 -29.28 7.45 -13.87
N TYR A 174 -28.46 8.39 -13.42
CA TYR A 174 -27.24 8.13 -12.67
C TYR A 174 -27.31 8.60 -11.21
N SER A 175 -28.21 9.53 -10.89
CA SER A 175 -28.28 10.18 -9.59
C SER A 175 -28.55 9.22 -8.43
N VAL A 176 -28.05 9.60 -7.24
CA VAL A 176 -28.46 9.01 -5.96
C VAL A 176 -29.10 10.09 -5.13
N ASN A 177 -30.34 9.86 -4.71
CA ASN A 177 -31.15 10.82 -3.99
C ASN A 177 -31.50 10.26 -2.62
N ILE A 178 -31.03 10.95 -1.56
CA ILE A 178 -31.19 10.49 -0.19
C ILE A 178 -32.17 11.44 0.52
N PRO A 179 -33.30 10.94 1.01
CA PRO A 179 -34.24 11.77 1.77
C PRO A 179 -33.61 12.18 3.10
N MET A 180 -33.84 13.41 3.48
CA MET A 180 -33.35 13.95 4.74
C MET A 180 -34.41 14.78 5.44
N ILE A 181 -34.21 14.97 6.76
CA ILE A 181 -34.97 15.90 7.58
C ILE A 181 -33.95 16.87 8.17
N TYR A 182 -34.23 18.18 8.05
CA TYR A 182 -33.34 19.22 8.58
C TYR A 182 -34.15 20.30 9.30
N TYR A 183 -33.54 20.94 10.30
CA TYR A 183 -34.10 22.02 11.08
C TYR A 183 -33.60 23.35 10.56
N TRP A 184 -34.49 24.21 10.08
CA TRP A 184 -34.17 25.51 9.53
C TRP A 184 -35.35 26.50 9.72
N LYS A 185 -35.06 27.76 10.04
CA LYS A 185 -36.03 28.79 10.36
C LYS A 185 -37.05 28.30 11.39
N GLN A 186 -36.57 27.73 12.48
CA GLN A 186 -37.35 27.22 13.62
C GLN A 186 -38.40 26.14 13.25
N LYS A 187 -38.23 25.48 12.10
CA LYS A 187 -39.13 24.42 11.62
C LYS A 187 -38.35 23.22 11.10
N MET A 188 -38.97 22.05 11.18
CA MET A 188 -38.47 20.85 10.55
C MET A 188 -38.92 20.81 9.09
N HIS A 189 -37.97 20.68 8.19
CA HIS A 189 -38.19 20.57 6.75
C HIS A 189 -37.82 19.17 6.26
N LYS A 190 -38.45 18.75 5.18
CA LYS A 190 -38.08 17.57 4.40
C LYS A 190 -37.25 18.04 3.21
N GLY A 191 -36.16 17.34 2.90
CA GLY A 191 -35.34 17.68 1.78
C GLY A 191 -34.65 16.46 1.19
N TRP A 192 -33.79 16.71 0.21
CA TRP A 192 -33.08 15.69 -0.51
C TRP A 192 -31.59 16.04 -0.60
N ILE A 193 -30.73 15.07 -0.31
CA ILE A 193 -29.32 15.10 -0.74
C ILE A 193 -29.31 14.55 -2.17
N ASN A 194 -29.20 15.45 -3.16
CA ASN A 194 -29.22 15.11 -4.57
C ASN A 194 -27.81 14.95 -5.10
N ILE A 195 -27.31 13.71 -5.23
CA ILE A 195 -26.04 13.41 -5.87
C ILE A 195 -26.32 13.17 -7.35
N ILE A 196 -26.36 14.25 -8.13
CA ILE A 196 -26.82 14.25 -9.53
C ILE A 196 -25.78 13.58 -10.45
N ASN A 197 -24.48 13.78 -10.16
CA ASN A 197 -23.39 13.21 -10.94
C ASN A 197 -22.41 12.42 -10.04
N PRO A 198 -22.72 11.16 -9.74
CA PRO A 198 -21.90 10.32 -8.88
C PRO A 198 -20.53 9.95 -9.48
N PHE A 199 -20.33 10.15 -10.81
CA PHE A 199 -19.04 9.89 -11.48
C PHE A 199 -17.91 10.81 -11.02
N ARG A 200 -18.22 11.91 -10.33
CA ARG A 200 -17.22 12.78 -9.69
C ARG A 200 -16.65 12.21 -8.39
N GLY A 201 -17.16 11.08 -7.94
CA GLY A 201 -16.83 10.48 -6.66
C GLY A 201 -17.58 11.12 -5.48
N THR A 202 -17.86 10.31 -4.47
CA THR A 202 -18.51 10.72 -3.23
C THR A 202 -17.72 10.19 -2.05
N ILE A 203 -17.27 11.08 -1.17
CA ILE A 203 -16.57 10.71 0.08
C ILE A 203 -17.52 10.96 1.24
N VAL A 204 -17.69 9.95 2.09
CA VAL A 204 -18.54 10.00 3.28
C VAL A 204 -17.68 9.93 4.53
N LEU A 205 -17.65 10.99 5.31
CA LEU A 205 -16.91 11.08 6.56
C LEU A 205 -17.85 11.01 7.75
N GLY A 206 -17.48 10.26 8.76
CA GLY A 206 -18.25 10.13 9.99
C GLY A 206 -17.60 9.18 10.98
N THR A 207 -17.89 9.38 12.27
CA THR A 207 -17.42 8.51 13.35
C THR A 207 -18.06 7.12 13.26
N PRO A 208 -17.46 6.09 13.86
CA PRO A 208 -18.09 4.78 14.00
C PRO A 208 -19.50 4.91 14.61
N GLY A 209 -20.47 4.18 14.05
CA GLY A 209 -21.86 4.24 14.50
C GLY A 209 -22.67 5.46 14.06
N SER A 210 -22.10 6.36 13.23
CA SER A 210 -22.84 7.56 12.71
C SER A 210 -23.90 7.25 11.65
N GLY A 211 -24.06 5.98 11.26
CA GLY A 211 -25.07 5.57 10.28
C GLY A 211 -24.64 5.68 8.82
N LYS A 212 -23.33 5.80 8.52
CA LYS A 212 -22.80 5.89 7.14
C LYS A 212 -23.33 4.80 6.22
N SER A 213 -23.21 3.55 6.65
CA SER A 213 -23.60 2.40 5.82
C SER A 213 -25.09 2.37 5.56
N PHE A 214 -25.91 2.58 6.58
CA PHE A 214 -27.38 2.58 6.45
C PHE A 214 -27.91 3.83 5.74
N GLY A 215 -27.40 5.02 6.10
CA GLY A 215 -27.93 6.30 5.63
C GLY A 215 -27.47 6.67 4.21
N ILE A 216 -26.29 6.22 3.79
CA ILE A 216 -25.65 6.64 2.53
C ILE A 216 -25.36 5.44 1.64
N ILE A 217 -24.58 4.45 2.11
CA ILE A 217 -24.14 3.33 1.27
C ILE A 217 -25.30 2.49 0.77
N ASP A 218 -26.24 2.15 1.64
CA ASP A 218 -27.41 1.36 1.28
C ASP A 218 -28.31 2.06 0.22
N PRO A 219 -28.63 3.37 0.30
CA PRO A 219 -29.25 4.11 -0.78
C PRO A 219 -28.50 4.05 -2.13
N PHE A 220 -27.14 4.12 -2.12
CA PHE A 220 -26.34 3.96 -3.34
C PHE A 220 -26.54 2.57 -3.94
N ILE A 221 -26.40 1.51 -3.13
CA ILE A 221 -26.60 0.12 -3.58
C ILE A 221 -28.00 -0.06 -4.19
N ARG A 222 -29.04 0.39 -3.49
CA ARG A 222 -30.43 0.21 -3.94
C ARG A 222 -30.71 0.95 -5.24
N GLN A 223 -30.30 2.22 -5.35
CA GLN A 223 -30.66 3.05 -6.49
C GLN A 223 -29.83 2.69 -7.73
N HIS A 224 -28.53 2.45 -7.59
CA HIS A 224 -27.70 2.04 -8.71
C HIS A 224 -28.09 0.64 -9.22
N ALA A 225 -28.40 -0.30 -8.32
CA ALA A 225 -28.90 -1.61 -8.73
C ALA A 225 -30.22 -1.50 -9.49
N ALA A 226 -31.14 -0.61 -9.07
CA ALA A 226 -32.41 -0.37 -9.75
C ALA A 226 -32.25 0.32 -11.11
N LYS A 227 -31.12 0.99 -11.36
CA LYS A 227 -30.77 1.70 -12.61
C LYS A 227 -29.90 0.86 -13.55
N GLY A 228 -29.62 -0.40 -13.22
CA GLY A 228 -28.88 -1.32 -14.08
C GLY A 228 -27.36 -1.14 -14.08
N PHE A 229 -26.79 -0.51 -13.05
CA PHE A 229 -25.35 -0.47 -12.87
C PHE A 229 -24.82 -1.86 -12.54
N SER A 230 -23.64 -2.21 -13.04
CA SER A 230 -22.82 -3.22 -12.39
C SER A 230 -22.20 -2.64 -11.11
N MET A 231 -21.82 -3.50 -10.18
CA MET A 231 -21.43 -2.99 -8.86
C MET A 231 -20.32 -3.79 -8.23
N MET A 232 -19.35 -3.09 -7.64
CA MET A 232 -18.40 -3.66 -6.72
C MET A 232 -18.59 -3.08 -5.33
N VAL A 233 -18.64 -3.95 -4.32
CA VAL A 233 -18.75 -3.56 -2.92
C VAL A 233 -17.62 -4.21 -2.12
N TYR A 234 -16.75 -3.38 -1.57
CA TYR A 234 -15.77 -3.80 -0.55
C TYR A 234 -16.49 -3.78 0.80
N ASP A 235 -16.75 -4.94 1.35
CA ASP A 235 -17.50 -5.13 2.60
C ASP A 235 -16.51 -5.35 3.77
N PHE A 236 -16.19 -4.29 4.50
CA PHE A 236 -15.25 -4.33 5.60
C PHE A 236 -15.67 -5.28 6.73
N LYS A 237 -16.99 -5.40 6.95
CA LYS A 237 -17.59 -6.30 7.94
C LYS A 237 -18.45 -7.35 7.26
N PHE A 238 -17.85 -8.10 6.36
CA PHE A 238 -18.54 -9.16 5.64
C PHE A 238 -19.31 -10.08 6.63
N PRO A 239 -20.56 -10.45 6.34
CA PRO A 239 -21.34 -10.24 5.11
C PRO A 239 -22.43 -9.13 5.20
N THR A 240 -22.14 -7.98 5.80
CA THR A 240 -23.16 -6.95 6.08
C THR A 240 -23.69 -6.29 4.80
N LEU A 241 -22.81 -5.70 3.99
CA LEU A 241 -23.19 -5.06 2.72
C LEU A 241 -23.45 -6.09 1.62
N ALA A 242 -22.76 -7.22 1.69
CA ALA A 242 -22.97 -8.34 0.77
C ALA A 242 -24.42 -8.82 0.76
N LYS A 243 -25.04 -8.97 1.94
CA LYS A 243 -26.47 -9.35 2.05
C LYS A 243 -27.40 -8.33 1.41
N THR A 244 -27.14 -7.04 1.63
CA THR A 244 -27.90 -5.95 1.01
C THR A 244 -27.76 -6.00 -0.51
N LEU A 245 -26.53 -6.14 -1.01
CA LEU A 245 -26.24 -6.20 -2.43
C LEU A 245 -26.90 -7.42 -3.09
N PHE A 246 -26.77 -8.59 -2.47
CA PHE A 246 -27.38 -9.83 -2.96
C PHE A 246 -28.93 -9.73 -3.02
N TYR A 247 -29.54 -9.16 -1.99
CA TYR A 247 -31.00 -8.91 -2.00
C TYR A 247 -31.38 -8.01 -3.17
N GLN A 248 -30.65 -6.91 -3.40
CA GLN A 248 -30.96 -5.99 -4.50
C GLN A 248 -30.70 -6.65 -5.86
N TYR A 249 -29.65 -7.45 -6.00
CA TYR A 249 -29.38 -8.26 -7.18
C TYR A 249 -30.58 -9.18 -7.50
N CYS A 250 -30.98 -10.03 -6.56
CA CYS A 250 -32.08 -10.96 -6.75
C CYS A 250 -33.40 -10.23 -7.08
N LYS A 251 -33.69 -9.10 -6.41
CA LYS A 251 -34.86 -8.27 -6.66
C LYS A 251 -34.86 -7.71 -8.08
N ASN A 252 -33.74 -7.13 -8.53
CA ASN A 252 -33.68 -6.48 -9.84
C ASN A 252 -33.57 -7.49 -10.99
N MET A 253 -32.99 -8.69 -10.76
CA MET A 253 -33.07 -9.82 -11.69
C MET A 253 -34.55 -10.24 -11.92
N LYS A 254 -35.33 -10.42 -10.84
CA LYS A 254 -36.76 -10.74 -10.95
C LYS A 254 -37.56 -9.65 -11.67
N LEU A 255 -37.19 -8.39 -11.50
CA LEU A 255 -37.83 -7.24 -12.16
C LEU A 255 -37.32 -7.00 -13.60
N LYS A 256 -36.41 -7.85 -14.12
CA LYS A 256 -35.79 -7.74 -15.44
C LYS A 256 -35.08 -6.40 -15.67
N LYS A 257 -34.57 -5.79 -14.61
CA LYS A 257 -33.78 -4.54 -14.67
C LYS A 257 -32.29 -4.79 -14.91
N LEU A 258 -31.81 -6.01 -14.64
CA LEU A 258 -30.48 -6.48 -14.92
C LEU A 258 -30.53 -7.48 -16.07
N PRO A 259 -29.46 -7.57 -16.89
CA PRO A 259 -29.38 -8.60 -17.94
C PRO A 259 -29.45 -10.01 -17.34
N GLU A 260 -30.02 -10.96 -18.08
CA GLU A 260 -30.20 -12.34 -17.62
C GLU A 260 -28.87 -13.04 -17.33
N ASN A 261 -27.81 -12.64 -18.03
CA ASN A 261 -26.43 -13.14 -17.85
C ASN A 261 -25.63 -12.38 -16.78
N CYS A 262 -26.25 -11.48 -16.02
CA CYS A 262 -25.57 -10.76 -14.94
C CYS A 262 -25.16 -11.73 -13.83
N GLY A 263 -23.86 -11.81 -13.55
CA GLY A 263 -23.31 -12.66 -12.50
C GLY A 263 -23.30 -12.02 -11.12
N PHE A 264 -23.29 -12.85 -10.07
CA PHE A 264 -22.98 -12.41 -8.70
C PHE A 264 -21.75 -13.15 -8.22
N ARG A 265 -20.71 -12.43 -7.82
CA ARG A 265 -19.38 -12.95 -7.48
C ARG A 265 -18.94 -12.45 -6.11
N ILE A 266 -18.25 -13.30 -5.38
CA ILE A 266 -17.70 -12.98 -4.08
C ILE A 266 -16.23 -13.40 -4.10
N VAL A 267 -15.33 -12.53 -3.64
CA VAL A 267 -13.93 -12.86 -3.34
C VAL A 267 -13.77 -12.81 -1.84
N ASN A 268 -13.48 -13.95 -1.23
CA ASN A 268 -13.36 -14.12 0.22
C ASN A 268 -12.17 -15.02 0.56
N PHE A 269 -11.18 -14.46 1.24
CA PHE A 269 -9.99 -15.18 1.70
C PHE A 269 -10.13 -15.79 3.10
N THR A 270 -11.24 -15.54 3.79
CA THR A 270 -11.47 -16.10 5.11
C THR A 270 -12.23 -17.42 5.03
N ASP A 271 -13.22 -17.48 4.15
CA ASP A 271 -14.07 -18.63 3.95
C ASP A 271 -14.19 -18.90 2.44
N VAL A 272 -13.36 -19.82 1.97
CA VAL A 272 -13.25 -20.14 0.54
C VAL A 272 -14.47 -20.86 -0.02
N GLU A 273 -15.32 -21.46 0.81
CA GLU A 273 -16.58 -22.08 0.36
C GLU A 273 -17.53 -21.04 -0.24
N TYR A 274 -17.44 -19.79 0.23
CA TYR A 274 -18.22 -18.65 -0.29
C TYR A 274 -17.38 -17.73 -1.19
N SER A 275 -16.33 -18.25 -1.84
CA SER A 275 -15.48 -17.47 -2.71
C SER A 275 -15.48 -17.97 -4.14
N ASN A 276 -15.50 -17.05 -5.08
CA ASN A 276 -15.08 -17.29 -6.46
C ASN A 276 -13.55 -17.12 -6.53
N ARG A 277 -12.95 -17.79 -7.49
CA ARG A 277 -11.51 -17.72 -7.74
C ARG A 277 -11.20 -16.69 -8.82
N ILE A 278 -10.13 -15.98 -8.64
CA ILE A 278 -9.65 -14.98 -9.60
C ILE A 278 -8.14 -14.83 -9.51
N ASN A 279 -7.46 -14.98 -10.59
CA ASN A 279 -6.01 -14.77 -10.65
C ASN A 279 -5.70 -13.36 -11.18
N PRO A 280 -5.28 -12.41 -10.31
CA PRO A 280 -5.06 -11.01 -10.70
C PRO A 280 -3.74 -10.76 -11.43
N ILE A 281 -2.85 -11.77 -11.53
CA ILE A 281 -1.55 -11.67 -12.19
C ILE A 281 -1.47 -12.41 -13.52
N GLN A 282 -2.60 -12.74 -14.11
CA GLN A 282 -2.65 -13.33 -15.45
C GLN A 282 -2.21 -12.32 -16.53
N ARG A 283 -1.74 -12.84 -17.66
CA ARG A 283 -1.32 -12.04 -18.82
C ARG A 283 -2.37 -11.03 -19.29
N LYS A 284 -3.66 -11.39 -19.23
CA LYS A 284 -4.76 -10.46 -19.58
C LYS A 284 -4.82 -9.19 -18.71
N TYR A 285 -4.26 -9.24 -17.50
CA TYR A 285 -4.18 -8.12 -16.57
C TYR A 285 -2.79 -7.46 -16.54
N ILE A 286 -1.76 -8.15 -17.02
CA ILE A 286 -0.36 -7.70 -17.03
C ILE A 286 0.18 -7.82 -18.45
N PRO A 287 -0.17 -6.87 -19.34
CA PRO A 287 0.28 -6.93 -20.74
C PRO A 287 1.76 -6.56 -20.91
N ASP A 288 2.34 -5.80 -19.99
CA ASP A 288 3.68 -5.26 -20.09
C ASP A 288 4.39 -5.17 -18.73
N LEU A 289 5.68 -4.80 -18.76
CA LEU A 289 6.52 -4.66 -17.59
C LEU A 289 6.05 -3.54 -16.65
N SER A 290 5.45 -2.48 -17.20
CA SER A 290 4.92 -1.37 -16.39
C SER A 290 3.76 -1.85 -15.52
N ALA A 291 2.87 -2.68 -16.07
CA ALA A 291 1.77 -3.29 -15.33
C ALA A 291 2.27 -4.29 -14.27
N ALA A 292 3.37 -5.00 -14.53
CA ALA A 292 4.02 -5.84 -13.52
C ALA A 292 4.59 -5.01 -12.37
N SER A 293 5.26 -3.89 -12.68
CA SER A 293 5.80 -2.96 -11.68
C SER A 293 4.70 -2.31 -10.83
N GLU A 294 3.59 -1.90 -11.44
CA GLU A 294 2.42 -1.37 -10.70
C GLU A 294 1.82 -2.43 -9.76
N THR A 295 1.79 -3.69 -10.21
CA THR A 295 1.32 -4.82 -9.38
C THR A 295 2.20 -5.02 -8.16
N ALA A 296 3.51 -5.06 -8.37
CA ALA A 296 4.51 -5.24 -7.31
C ALA A 296 4.43 -4.07 -6.31
N ALA A 297 4.39 -2.83 -6.81
CA ALA A 297 4.26 -1.63 -5.97
C ALA A 297 2.97 -1.65 -5.14
N THR A 298 1.83 -2.00 -5.74
CA THR A 298 0.54 -2.10 -5.04
C THR A 298 0.60 -3.14 -3.92
N LEU A 299 1.15 -4.31 -4.21
CA LEU A 299 1.25 -5.40 -3.25
C LEU A 299 2.15 -5.02 -2.07
N LEU A 300 3.35 -4.49 -2.34
CA LEU A 300 4.29 -4.08 -1.30
C LEU A 300 3.80 -2.89 -0.49
N ALA A 301 3.21 -1.87 -1.13
CA ALA A 301 2.63 -0.73 -0.42
C ALA A 301 1.53 -1.18 0.55
N SER A 302 0.73 -2.17 0.16
CA SER A 302 -0.33 -2.70 1.01
C SER A 302 0.19 -3.52 2.19
N LEU A 303 1.28 -4.26 2.02
CA LEU A 303 1.93 -5.04 3.07
C LEU A 303 2.69 -4.17 4.08
N ASN A 304 3.22 -3.02 3.65
CA ASN A 304 4.01 -2.10 4.47
C ASN A 304 3.17 -1.08 5.27
N LYS A 305 1.84 -1.15 5.23
CA LYS A 305 0.92 -0.22 5.89
C LYS A 305 1.13 -0.02 7.40
N GLY A 306 1.82 -0.92 8.07
CA GLY A 306 2.11 -0.84 9.51
C GLY A 306 3.39 -0.10 9.89
N GLY A 307 4.23 0.24 8.95
CA GLY A 307 5.48 0.99 9.17
C GLY A 307 5.30 2.44 8.74
N GLY A 308 5.18 3.35 9.71
CA GLY A 308 4.91 4.78 9.56
C GLY A 308 5.54 5.52 8.37
N GLU A 309 5.28 6.82 8.29
CA GLU A 309 5.67 7.75 7.21
C GLU A 309 6.97 7.38 6.47
N LYS A 310 6.94 7.54 5.13
CA LYS A 310 8.10 7.36 4.25
C LYS A 310 9.35 8.00 4.85
N LYS A 311 10.16 7.19 5.51
CA LYS A 311 11.48 7.60 5.94
C LYS A 311 12.34 7.75 4.69
N GLY A 312 13.01 8.89 4.54
CA GLY A 312 13.83 9.19 3.39
C GLY A 312 15.14 8.39 3.35
N GLY A 313 15.77 8.29 2.19
CA GLY A 313 17.10 7.75 2.02
C GLY A 313 17.15 6.23 1.78
N SER A 314 17.86 5.49 2.63
CA SER A 314 18.12 4.05 2.42
C SER A 314 16.87 3.17 2.42
N GLU A 315 15.86 3.49 3.21
CA GLU A 315 14.62 2.70 3.28
C GLU A 315 13.81 2.78 1.98
N ALA A 316 13.77 3.95 1.34
CA ALA A 316 13.14 4.11 0.03
C ALA A 316 13.89 3.32 -1.06
N PHE A 317 15.22 3.26 -0.99
CA PHE A 317 16.03 2.46 -1.90
C PHE A 317 15.69 0.96 -1.78
N PHE A 318 15.64 0.42 -0.57
CA PHE A 318 15.32 -1.00 -0.36
C PHE A 318 13.89 -1.34 -0.78
N THR A 319 12.93 -0.44 -0.54
CA THR A 319 11.54 -0.64 -0.98
C THR A 319 11.44 -0.66 -2.50
N ASN A 320 12.03 0.31 -3.20
CA ASN A 320 12.02 0.35 -4.66
C ASN A 320 12.75 -0.85 -5.27
N SER A 321 13.83 -1.30 -4.64
CA SER A 321 14.53 -2.51 -5.06
C SER A 321 13.65 -3.75 -4.93
N ALA A 322 12.97 -3.91 -3.80
CA ALA A 322 12.03 -5.00 -3.58
C ALA A 322 10.88 -5.00 -4.61
N GLU A 323 10.36 -3.81 -4.97
CA GLU A 323 9.35 -3.65 -6.02
C GLU A 323 9.87 -4.11 -7.38
N ASN A 324 11.07 -3.70 -7.77
CA ASN A 324 11.67 -4.08 -9.05
C ASN A 324 11.93 -5.60 -9.13
N PHE A 325 12.41 -6.19 -8.03
CA PHE A 325 12.66 -7.62 -7.97
C PHE A 325 11.37 -8.44 -8.12
N LEU A 326 10.31 -8.04 -7.40
CA LEU A 326 9.00 -8.68 -7.51
C LEU A 326 8.37 -8.48 -8.89
N ALA A 327 8.52 -7.28 -9.48
CA ALA A 327 8.04 -6.98 -10.82
C ALA A 327 8.72 -7.87 -11.88
N ALA A 328 10.01 -8.09 -11.75
CA ALA A 328 10.77 -8.97 -12.64
C ALA A 328 10.24 -10.41 -12.57
N ILE A 329 10.00 -10.95 -11.38
CA ILE A 329 9.45 -12.29 -11.19
C ILE A 329 8.04 -12.40 -11.77
N ILE A 330 7.16 -11.44 -11.48
CA ILE A 330 5.79 -11.44 -12.00
C ILE A 330 5.82 -11.40 -13.53
N TYR A 331 6.62 -10.51 -14.12
CA TYR A 331 6.73 -10.37 -15.57
C TYR A 331 7.27 -11.64 -16.22
N PHE A 332 8.26 -12.28 -15.60
CA PHE A 332 8.78 -13.57 -16.05
C PHE A 332 7.67 -14.61 -16.15
N PHE A 333 6.91 -14.84 -15.07
CA PHE A 333 5.87 -15.86 -15.09
C PHE A 333 4.73 -15.54 -16.05
N VAL A 334 4.40 -14.27 -16.24
CA VAL A 334 3.39 -13.83 -17.22
C VAL A 334 3.80 -14.15 -18.66
N ASN A 335 5.10 -14.10 -18.96
CA ASN A 335 5.64 -14.38 -20.29
C ASN A 335 6.27 -15.78 -20.42
N PHE A 336 6.30 -16.54 -19.32
CA PHE A 336 6.85 -17.88 -19.33
C PHE A 336 5.99 -18.82 -20.17
N HIS A 337 6.61 -19.40 -21.18
CA HIS A 337 5.98 -20.33 -22.09
C HIS A 337 6.76 -21.65 -22.05
N PRO A 338 6.32 -22.62 -21.25
CA PRO A 338 6.98 -23.93 -21.28
C PRO A 338 6.81 -24.55 -22.65
N VAL A 339 7.93 -24.91 -23.24
CA VAL A 339 8.00 -25.61 -24.54
C VAL A 339 8.39 -27.05 -24.31
N GLY A 340 8.15 -27.92 -25.33
CA GLY A 340 8.48 -29.34 -25.23
C GLY A 340 7.33 -30.22 -24.74
N PHE A 341 6.10 -29.71 -24.81
CA PHE A 341 4.88 -30.47 -24.51
C PHE A 341 3.91 -30.39 -25.69
N LYS A 342 3.17 -31.48 -25.93
CA LYS A 342 2.04 -31.52 -26.83
C LYS A 342 0.90 -32.26 -26.15
N ASN A 343 -0.24 -31.61 -25.98
CA ASN A 343 -1.41 -32.21 -25.30
C ASN A 343 -1.04 -32.82 -23.93
N GLY A 344 -0.14 -32.15 -23.16
CA GLY A 344 0.34 -32.59 -21.86
C GLY A 344 1.38 -33.71 -21.88
N LYS A 345 1.82 -34.18 -23.07
CA LYS A 345 2.88 -35.18 -23.21
C LYS A 345 4.22 -34.52 -23.48
N LYS A 346 5.26 -35.01 -22.81
CA LYS A 346 6.62 -34.48 -22.95
C LYS A 346 7.16 -34.84 -24.35
N LEU A 347 7.69 -33.83 -25.05
CA LEU A 347 8.38 -33.97 -26.30
C LEU A 347 9.89 -34.16 -26.08
N LYS A 348 10.54 -34.87 -27.00
CA LYS A 348 11.99 -34.96 -27.06
C LYS A 348 12.54 -33.88 -27.98
N ARG A 349 13.61 -33.23 -27.59
CA ARG A 349 14.28 -32.20 -28.38
C ARG A 349 15.49 -32.81 -29.08
N TYR A 350 15.64 -32.55 -30.36
CA TYR A 350 16.73 -33.05 -31.17
C TYR A 350 17.49 -31.91 -31.84
N ILE A 351 18.76 -32.13 -32.12
CA ILE A 351 19.62 -31.20 -32.85
C ILE A 351 20.31 -31.96 -34.01
N SER A 352 20.64 -31.23 -35.07
CA SER A 352 21.58 -31.65 -36.11
C SER A 352 22.79 -30.70 -36.13
N LEU A 353 23.96 -31.24 -36.43
CA LEU A 353 25.20 -30.49 -36.56
C LEU A 353 25.48 -30.18 -38.03
N ALA A 354 25.96 -28.95 -38.31
CA ALA A 354 26.35 -28.56 -39.65
C ALA A 354 27.51 -29.43 -40.14
N LYS A 355 27.36 -29.94 -41.37
CA LYS A 355 28.47 -30.63 -42.04
C LYS A 355 29.54 -29.62 -42.40
N GLU A 356 30.81 -29.92 -42.09
CA GLU A 356 31.90 -29.09 -42.59
C GLU A 356 31.86 -29.05 -44.12
N PRO A 357 32.04 -27.89 -44.76
CA PRO A 357 32.30 -27.87 -46.18
C PRO A 357 33.60 -28.64 -46.41
N GLU A 358 33.57 -29.58 -47.34
CA GLU A 358 34.79 -30.27 -47.81
C GLU A 358 35.77 -29.17 -48.25
N GLU A 359 36.84 -28.94 -47.48
CA GLU A 359 37.92 -28.07 -47.88
C GLU A 359 38.48 -28.57 -49.21
N ASN A 360 38.33 -27.76 -50.25
CA ASN A 360 39.03 -27.96 -51.52
C ASN A 360 40.52 -28.02 -51.23
N LYS A 361 41.12 -29.20 -51.33
CA LYS A 361 42.58 -29.44 -51.17
C LYS A 361 43.45 -28.74 -52.22
N GLU A 362 42.93 -27.84 -53.05
CA GLU A 362 43.64 -27.15 -54.12
C GLU A 362 44.11 -25.71 -53.77
N GLU A 363 43.72 -25.12 -52.66
CA GLU A 363 44.17 -23.74 -52.34
C GLU A 363 45.39 -23.63 -51.41
N ASN A 364 45.90 -24.72 -50.84
CA ASN A 364 47.06 -24.69 -49.92
C ASN A 364 48.42 -24.76 -50.62
N ALA A 365 48.48 -24.73 -51.97
CA ALA A 365 49.75 -24.73 -52.72
C ALA A 365 50.25 -23.34 -53.19
N PHE A 366 49.48 -22.26 -52.97
CA PHE A 366 49.83 -20.94 -53.53
C PHE A 366 50.24 -19.86 -52.51
N ASN A 367 50.16 -20.13 -51.22
CA ASN A 367 50.44 -19.10 -50.20
C ASN A 367 51.73 -19.33 -49.38
N GLN A 368 52.69 -20.06 -49.93
CA GLN A 368 54.03 -20.15 -49.31
C GLN A 368 55.12 -19.32 -50.01
N SER A 369 54.78 -18.17 -50.57
CA SER A 369 55.80 -17.21 -50.98
C SER A 369 55.24 -15.79 -50.92
N ASN A 370 55.43 -15.13 -49.81
CA ASN A 370 55.81 -13.72 -49.71
C ASN A 370 55.63 -13.20 -48.27
N GLU A 371 56.67 -13.48 -47.47
CA GLU A 371 57.01 -12.59 -46.38
C GLU A 371 57.71 -11.38 -47.00
N GLN A 372 57.25 -10.18 -46.75
CA GLN A 372 58.07 -9.03 -46.33
C GLN A 372 57.22 -7.81 -46.02
N GLN A 373 57.57 -7.24 -44.92
CA GLN A 373 57.10 -6.12 -44.15
C GLN A 373 57.15 -4.73 -44.87
N PRO A 374 56.97 -3.62 -44.07
CA PRO A 374 55.75 -2.84 -43.82
C PRO A 374 55.91 -1.40 -44.35
N VAL A 375 54.95 -0.52 -44.15
CA VAL A 375 55.12 0.91 -43.86
C VAL A 375 53.79 1.66 -43.85
N ASP A 376 53.50 2.19 -42.75
CA ASP A 376 52.95 3.49 -42.30
C ASP A 376 51.98 4.35 -43.14
N ALA A 377 51.11 4.91 -42.37
CA ALA A 377 50.65 6.30 -42.28
C ALA A 377 49.32 6.71 -42.93
N SER A 378 48.43 6.98 -42.00
CA SER A 378 47.66 8.22 -41.83
C SER A 378 46.59 8.67 -42.83
N LYS A 379 45.49 8.93 -42.17
CA LYS A 379 44.61 10.12 -42.27
C LYS A 379 43.50 10.21 -43.32
N GLU A 380 42.43 10.57 -42.71
CA GLU A 380 41.41 11.60 -42.96
C GLU A 380 40.13 11.22 -43.74
N GLN A 381 39.11 11.25 -42.94
CA GLN A 381 37.91 12.13 -43.01
C GLN A 381 36.97 12.07 -44.21
N SER A 382 35.77 11.97 -43.87
CA SER A 382 34.58 12.80 -44.15
C SER A 382 33.48 12.18 -45.02
N GLU A 383 32.34 12.20 -44.38
CA GLU A 383 31.01 12.68 -44.84
C GLU A 383 30.45 12.20 -46.19
N SER A 384 29.32 11.64 -46.20
CA SER A 384 28.01 12.26 -46.46
C SER A 384 26.93 11.26 -46.86
N GLN A 385 25.85 11.34 -46.16
CA GLN A 385 24.42 11.42 -46.57
C GLN A 385 24.02 10.90 -47.96
N GLN A 386 22.98 10.12 -47.98
CA GLN A 386 21.66 10.32 -48.60
C GLN A 386 21.02 9.02 -49.12
N GLN A 387 19.88 8.75 -48.55
CA GLN A 387 18.55 8.49 -49.12
C GLN A 387 18.45 7.65 -50.41
N SER A 388 17.65 6.61 -50.36
CA SER A 388 16.34 6.63 -51.06
C SER A 388 15.59 5.29 -50.93
N GLU A 389 14.34 5.49 -50.83
CA GLU A 389 13.15 4.68 -50.78
C GLU A 389 13.02 3.59 -51.88
N SER A 390 12.09 2.70 -51.52
CA SER A 390 11.09 1.96 -52.36
C SER A 390 11.55 0.65 -53.02
N GLU A 391 10.88 -0.40 -52.78
CA GLU A 391 9.67 -0.92 -53.42
C GLU A 391 9.31 -2.32 -52.88
N GLU A 392 8.07 -2.45 -52.44
CA GLU A 392 7.37 -3.71 -52.28
C GLU A 392 7.35 -4.49 -53.60
N GLN A 393 7.75 -5.73 -53.57
CA GLN A 393 7.24 -6.70 -54.53
C GLN A 393 6.91 -8.04 -53.87
N THR A 394 5.62 -8.24 -53.71
CA THR A 394 4.93 -9.48 -53.49
C THR A 394 5.40 -10.54 -54.46
N MET A 395 5.98 -11.62 -53.97
CA MET A 395 6.05 -12.87 -54.69
C MET A 395 5.69 -14.03 -53.79
N SER A 396 4.46 -14.47 -53.95
CA SER A 396 4.00 -15.80 -53.54
C SER A 396 4.88 -16.88 -54.18
N LYS A 397 5.58 -17.64 -53.35
CA LYS A 397 6.14 -18.92 -53.73
C LYS A 397 5.46 -20.01 -52.95
N GLU A 398 4.66 -20.80 -53.65
CA GLU A 398 4.29 -22.14 -53.27
C GLU A 398 5.56 -22.91 -52.89
N GLN A 399 5.72 -23.22 -51.61
CA GLN A 399 6.70 -24.21 -51.19
C GLN A 399 6.02 -25.59 -51.20
N THR A 400 6.30 -26.31 -52.26
CA THR A 400 6.20 -27.76 -52.31
C THR A 400 7.05 -28.34 -51.18
N ASN A 401 6.39 -28.95 -50.19
CA ASN A 401 7.02 -29.77 -49.16
C ASN A 401 7.65 -31.01 -49.78
N SER A 402 8.90 -30.95 -50.20
CA SER A 402 9.74 -32.13 -50.33
C SER A 402 10.35 -32.38 -48.94
N LYS A 403 9.85 -33.41 -48.26
CA LYS A 403 10.53 -34.00 -47.10
C LYS A 403 11.86 -34.57 -47.59
N GLU A 404 12.96 -33.81 -47.47
CA GLU A 404 14.30 -34.41 -47.52
C GLU A 404 14.48 -35.18 -46.20
N GLU A 405 14.50 -36.53 -46.31
CA GLU A 405 14.91 -37.39 -45.20
C GLU A 405 16.37 -37.08 -44.86
N LEU A 406 16.58 -36.54 -43.66
CA LEU A 406 17.92 -36.28 -43.12
C LEU A 406 18.68 -37.63 -43.01
N PRO A 407 19.99 -37.68 -43.39
CA PRO A 407 20.75 -38.92 -43.35
C PRO A 407 20.83 -39.43 -41.88
N GLU A 408 20.56 -40.74 -41.72
CA GLU A 408 20.73 -41.46 -40.47
C GLU A 408 22.17 -41.26 -39.96
N GLY A 409 22.40 -40.43 -38.96
CA GLY A 409 23.73 -40.21 -38.37
C GLY A 409 24.00 -38.79 -37.89
N ASN A 410 23.15 -37.81 -38.17
CA ASN A 410 23.33 -36.43 -37.74
C ASN A 410 22.17 -35.95 -36.83
N LYS A 411 21.57 -36.89 -36.09
CA LYS A 411 20.46 -36.60 -35.16
C LYS A 411 20.88 -36.98 -33.77
N PHE A 412 20.86 -35.97 -32.85
CA PHE A 412 21.28 -36.13 -31.48
C PHE A 412 20.18 -35.63 -30.57
N GLU A 413 19.83 -36.42 -29.53
CA GLU A 413 18.85 -36.03 -28.52
C GLU A 413 19.51 -35.04 -27.55
N LEU A 414 18.88 -33.88 -27.32
CA LEU A 414 19.30 -32.91 -26.36
C LEU A 414 18.68 -33.26 -24.99
N VAL A 415 19.53 -33.65 -24.05
CA VAL A 415 19.12 -34.08 -22.71
C VAL A 415 19.66 -33.12 -21.67
N ILE A 416 18.83 -32.76 -20.70
CA ILE A 416 19.22 -32.04 -19.50
C ILE A 416 19.45 -33.07 -18.41
N ARG A 417 20.69 -33.31 -17.98
CA ARG A 417 21.01 -34.29 -16.95
C ARG A 417 20.98 -33.71 -15.55
N ASN A 418 21.49 -32.50 -15.40
CA ASN A 418 21.34 -31.68 -14.19
C ASN A 418 20.73 -30.34 -14.59
N TRP A 419 20.30 -29.53 -13.66
CA TRP A 419 19.80 -28.19 -13.96
C TRP A 419 20.75 -27.34 -14.80
N ASP A 420 22.00 -27.82 -14.91
CA ASP A 420 23.14 -27.09 -15.43
C ASP A 420 23.80 -27.74 -16.66
N ASP A 421 23.39 -28.94 -17.09
CA ASP A 421 24.07 -29.66 -18.14
C ASP A 421 23.15 -30.01 -19.34
N TYR A 422 23.21 -29.19 -20.37
CA TYR A 422 22.72 -29.58 -21.69
C TYR A 422 23.76 -30.44 -22.36
N GLN A 423 23.40 -31.67 -22.70
CA GLN A 423 24.25 -32.60 -23.42
C GLN A 423 23.53 -33.12 -24.63
N ALA A 424 24.21 -33.18 -25.78
CA ALA A 424 23.72 -33.92 -26.93
C ALA A 424 24.19 -35.36 -26.83
N ILE A 425 23.26 -36.29 -26.89
CA ILE A 425 23.53 -37.71 -26.80
C ILE A 425 23.16 -38.42 -28.13
N ASP A 426 23.94 -39.46 -28.48
CA ASP A 426 23.62 -40.33 -29.58
C ASP A 426 22.55 -41.38 -29.22
N ALA A 427 22.11 -42.18 -30.20
CA ALA A 427 21.19 -43.27 -30.01
C ALA A 427 21.69 -44.36 -29.02
N LYS A 428 22.96 -44.33 -28.64
CA LYS A 428 23.59 -45.26 -27.68
C LYS A 428 23.80 -44.57 -26.30
N ASN A 429 23.24 -43.40 -26.09
CA ASN A 429 23.41 -42.60 -24.86
C ASN A 429 24.86 -42.13 -24.62
N ASN A 430 25.71 -42.08 -25.64
CA ASN A 430 27.02 -41.43 -25.48
C ASN A 430 26.88 -39.93 -25.63
N VAL A 431 27.51 -39.17 -24.73
CA VAL A 431 27.58 -37.72 -24.86
C VAL A 431 28.49 -37.36 -26.03
N ILE A 432 27.98 -36.62 -27.00
CA ILE A 432 28.68 -36.25 -28.22
C ILE A 432 29.13 -34.81 -28.17
N LEU A 433 28.35 -33.95 -27.57
CA LEU A 433 28.59 -32.52 -27.52
C LEU A 433 28.61 -32.03 -26.09
N ASP A 434 29.70 -31.36 -25.72
CA ASP A 434 29.80 -30.48 -24.55
C ASP A 434 29.74 -29.03 -25.03
N PHE A 435 28.92 -28.22 -24.40
CA PHE A 435 28.69 -26.83 -24.83
C PHE A 435 29.84 -25.95 -24.36
N VAL A 436 30.41 -25.14 -25.25
CA VAL A 436 31.42 -24.12 -24.94
C VAL A 436 31.02 -22.79 -25.52
N ASP A 437 31.54 -21.73 -24.91
CA ASP A 437 31.33 -20.35 -25.38
C ASP A 437 32.12 -20.06 -26.68
N GLU A 438 31.92 -18.90 -27.27
CA GLU A 438 32.62 -18.43 -28.47
C GLU A 438 34.16 -18.45 -28.31
N ASN A 439 34.66 -18.38 -27.09
CA ASN A 439 36.08 -18.36 -26.76
C ASN A 439 36.64 -19.77 -26.50
N GLY A 440 35.75 -20.79 -26.54
CA GLY A 440 36.11 -22.17 -26.33
C GLY A 440 36.29 -22.55 -24.86
N ASN A 441 35.79 -21.76 -23.92
CA ASN A 441 35.71 -22.15 -22.53
C ASN A 441 34.49 -23.04 -22.33
N ASP A 442 34.61 -24.05 -21.48
CA ASP A 442 33.43 -24.78 -21.03
C ASP A 442 32.45 -23.75 -20.50
N VAL A 443 31.28 -23.68 -21.11
CA VAL A 443 30.21 -22.87 -20.58
C VAL A 443 29.94 -23.49 -19.23
N SER A 444 30.61 -22.91 -18.20
CA SER A 444 30.49 -23.41 -16.85
C SER A 444 29.05 -23.26 -16.46
N THR A 445 28.63 -24.24 -15.84
CA THR A 445 27.31 -24.64 -15.44
C THR A 445 26.39 -23.54 -14.91
N ASP A 446 26.85 -22.33 -14.63
CA ASP A 446 26.15 -21.45 -13.73
C ASP A 446 25.41 -20.26 -14.37
N GLU A 447 25.77 -19.80 -15.57
CA GLU A 447 25.23 -18.52 -16.01
C GLU A 447 24.52 -18.49 -17.38
N ASP A 448 24.84 -19.39 -18.34
CA ASP A 448 24.38 -19.17 -19.73
C ASP A 448 23.50 -20.27 -20.34
N ARG A 449 23.07 -21.28 -19.58
CA ARG A 449 22.58 -22.54 -20.17
C ARG A 449 21.08 -22.78 -20.26
N MET A 450 20.24 -22.08 -19.52
CA MET A 450 18.85 -22.52 -19.41
C MET A 450 17.95 -22.12 -20.56
N PHE A 451 18.34 -21.16 -21.40
CA PHE A 451 17.50 -20.66 -22.50
C PHE A 451 18.28 -20.18 -23.73
N VAL A 452 19.47 -20.64 -23.92
CA VAL A 452 20.26 -20.27 -25.09
C VAL A 452 19.46 -20.63 -26.34
N ASP A 453 19.17 -19.62 -27.16
CA ASP A 453 18.81 -19.87 -28.55
C ASP A 453 20.01 -20.52 -29.19
N LEU A 454 19.90 -21.84 -29.40
CA LEU A 454 20.99 -22.65 -29.93
C LEU A 454 21.37 -22.27 -31.36
N ASN A 455 20.65 -21.35 -31.99
CA ASN A 455 20.93 -20.84 -33.31
C ASN A 455 22.04 -19.77 -33.25
N GLY A 456 23.22 -20.15 -33.69
CA GLY A 456 24.34 -19.23 -33.85
C GLY A 456 25.53 -19.45 -32.91
N PHE A 457 25.40 -20.28 -31.88
CA PHE A 457 26.51 -20.62 -31.00
C PHE A 457 27.38 -21.75 -31.61
N SER A 458 28.68 -21.68 -31.40
CA SER A 458 29.61 -22.72 -31.72
C SER A 458 29.92 -23.55 -30.48
N TYR A 459 29.90 -24.87 -30.61
CA TYR A 459 30.09 -25.83 -29.52
C TYR A 459 31.29 -26.71 -29.80
N LYS A 460 31.93 -27.28 -28.78
CA LYS A 460 33.00 -28.26 -28.95
C LYS A 460 32.45 -29.66 -28.86
N ASP A 461 32.85 -30.51 -29.80
CA ASP A 461 32.68 -31.93 -29.68
C ASP A 461 33.69 -32.57 -28.71
N ARG A 462 33.58 -33.87 -28.44
CA ARG A 462 34.51 -34.60 -27.57
C ARG A 462 35.97 -34.55 -27.99
N THR A 463 36.25 -34.22 -29.24
CA THR A 463 37.61 -34.05 -29.77
C THR A 463 38.14 -32.67 -29.59
N GLY A 464 37.35 -31.73 -29.02
CA GLY A 464 37.70 -30.33 -28.83
C GLY A 464 37.50 -29.48 -30.09
N LYS A 465 36.87 -30.01 -31.13
CA LYS A 465 36.59 -29.30 -32.37
C LYS A 465 35.30 -28.51 -32.25
N LEU A 466 35.31 -27.26 -32.71
CA LEU A 466 34.11 -26.43 -32.77
C LEU A 466 33.14 -26.93 -33.83
N VAL A 467 31.91 -27.13 -33.44
CA VAL A 467 30.80 -27.56 -34.31
C VAL A 467 29.66 -26.57 -34.20
N LYS A 468 28.89 -26.43 -35.27
CA LYS A 468 27.73 -25.51 -35.33
C LYS A 468 26.45 -26.34 -35.42
N ILE A 469 25.45 -25.94 -34.63
CA ILE A 469 24.12 -26.54 -34.76
C ILE A 469 23.46 -26.00 -36.04
N GLU A 470 23.03 -26.91 -36.89
CA GLU A 470 22.34 -26.61 -38.14
C GLU A 470 20.84 -26.45 -37.92
N ARG A 471 20.25 -27.35 -37.11
CA ARG A 471 18.81 -27.38 -36.85
C ARG A 471 18.49 -27.89 -35.45
N CYS A 472 17.39 -27.40 -34.88
CA CYS A 472 16.81 -27.89 -33.65
C CYS A 472 15.30 -28.08 -33.83
N TRP A 473 14.76 -29.26 -33.38
CA TRP A 473 13.32 -29.59 -33.51
C TRP A 473 12.83 -30.43 -32.36
N TYR A 474 11.52 -30.62 -32.28
CA TYR A 474 10.87 -31.48 -31.29
C TYR A 474 10.19 -32.67 -31.98
N GLU A 475 10.21 -33.83 -31.31
CA GLU A 475 9.50 -35.05 -31.77
C GLU A 475 8.60 -35.59 -30.67
N ASP A 476 7.47 -36.18 -31.10
CA ASP A 476 6.56 -36.90 -30.23
C ASP A 476 7.06 -38.34 -29.94
N GLU A 477 6.28 -39.09 -29.15
CA GLU A 477 6.58 -40.49 -28.79
C GLU A 477 6.65 -41.44 -30.00
N ASN A 478 6.10 -41.04 -31.16
CA ASN A 478 6.10 -41.81 -32.39
C ASN A 478 7.25 -41.42 -33.33
N GLY A 479 8.10 -40.48 -32.91
CA GLY A 479 9.21 -39.96 -33.71
C GLY A 479 8.78 -39.01 -34.83
N GLN A 480 7.55 -38.48 -34.77
CA GLN A 480 7.10 -37.45 -35.69
C GLN A 480 7.51 -36.08 -35.22
N GLU A 481 8.03 -35.25 -36.14
CA GLU A 481 8.33 -33.86 -35.85
C GLU A 481 7.04 -33.10 -35.59
N VAL A 482 6.98 -32.40 -34.47
CA VAL A 482 5.82 -31.62 -34.01
C VAL A 482 6.25 -30.28 -33.45
N GLU A 483 5.44 -29.28 -33.69
CA GLU A 483 5.60 -28.01 -32.99
C GLU A 483 5.15 -28.17 -31.53
N PRO A 484 5.96 -27.73 -30.58
CA PRO A 484 5.57 -27.77 -29.15
C PRO A 484 4.38 -26.87 -28.89
N ASP A 485 3.49 -27.29 -27.99
CA ASP A 485 2.45 -26.41 -27.48
C ASP A 485 3.09 -25.35 -26.59
N THR A 486 2.66 -24.13 -26.76
CA THR A 486 3.00 -23.03 -25.87
C THR A 486 1.85 -22.82 -24.86
N ILE A 487 2.10 -23.07 -23.59
CA ILE A 487 1.13 -22.88 -22.54
C ILE A 487 1.35 -21.48 -21.95
N THR A 488 0.49 -20.53 -22.32
CA THR A 488 0.59 -19.15 -21.89
C THR A 488 -0.19 -18.91 -20.60
N GLY A 489 0.45 -18.27 -19.62
CA GLY A 489 -0.21 -17.82 -18.39
C GLY A 489 -0.57 -18.91 -17.38
N GLU A 490 -0.18 -20.16 -17.64
CA GLU A 490 -0.49 -21.27 -16.75
C GLU A 490 0.29 -21.21 -15.43
N TYR A 491 1.45 -20.57 -15.43
CA TYR A 491 2.32 -20.41 -14.26
C TYR A 491 2.32 -19.00 -13.68
N SER A 492 1.57 -18.10 -14.27
CA SER A 492 1.44 -16.71 -13.79
C SER A 492 0.43 -16.60 -12.66
N ASP A 493 0.70 -17.28 -11.55
CA ASP A 493 -0.11 -17.22 -10.34
C ASP A 493 0.73 -16.92 -9.09
N MET A 494 0.05 -16.61 -8.00
CA MET A 494 0.72 -16.23 -6.76
C MET A 494 1.56 -17.34 -6.15
N PRO A 495 1.14 -18.61 -6.11
CA PRO A 495 1.96 -19.71 -5.61
C PRO A 495 3.29 -19.86 -6.34
N HIS A 496 3.30 -19.77 -7.67
CA HIS A 496 4.53 -19.86 -8.46
C HIS A 496 5.46 -18.68 -8.19
N VAL A 497 4.93 -17.45 -8.18
CA VAL A 497 5.70 -16.23 -7.86
C VAL A 497 6.33 -16.33 -6.48
N LEU A 498 5.58 -16.71 -5.45
CA LEU A 498 6.07 -16.80 -4.07
C LEU A 498 7.06 -17.94 -3.87
N SER A 499 6.82 -19.09 -4.52
CA SER A 499 7.72 -20.23 -4.47
C SER A 499 9.05 -19.92 -5.15
N PHE A 500 9.03 -19.23 -6.30
CA PHE A 500 10.23 -18.81 -7.01
C PHE A 500 11.05 -17.79 -6.23
N LEU A 501 10.39 -16.85 -5.55
CA LEU A 501 11.04 -15.87 -4.68
C LEU A 501 11.85 -16.52 -3.54
N GLY A 502 11.46 -17.72 -3.12
CA GLY A 502 12.18 -18.50 -2.10
C GLY A 502 13.39 -19.29 -2.61
N ARG A 503 13.65 -19.30 -3.93
CA ARG A 503 14.79 -20.03 -4.50
C ARG A 503 16.14 -19.34 -4.21
N PRO A 504 17.26 -20.10 -4.26
CA PRO A 504 18.60 -19.54 -4.21
C PRO A 504 18.82 -18.47 -5.29
N TYR A 505 19.67 -17.49 -5.00
CA TYR A 505 19.89 -16.35 -5.90
C TYR A 505 20.49 -16.75 -7.25
N ASP A 506 21.43 -17.71 -7.28
CA ASP A 506 22.01 -18.29 -8.48
C ASP A 506 20.92 -18.77 -9.45
N GLN A 507 19.97 -19.58 -8.97
CA GLN A 507 18.86 -20.06 -9.78
C GLN A 507 17.96 -18.93 -10.28
N VAL A 508 17.68 -17.95 -9.41
CA VAL A 508 16.81 -16.82 -9.77
C VAL A 508 17.47 -15.94 -10.83
N PHE A 509 18.74 -15.59 -10.66
CA PHE A 509 19.46 -14.74 -11.61
C PHE A 509 19.67 -15.43 -12.95
N ASN A 510 20.07 -16.70 -12.96
CA ASN A 510 20.26 -17.47 -14.19
C ASN A 510 19.00 -17.52 -15.06
N ILE A 511 17.83 -17.45 -14.44
CA ILE A 511 16.56 -17.44 -15.15
C ILE A 511 16.17 -16.03 -15.58
N LEU A 512 16.15 -15.07 -14.65
CA LEU A 512 15.60 -13.73 -14.91
C LEU A 512 16.48 -12.88 -15.85
N LEU A 513 17.80 -13.14 -15.89
CA LEU A 513 18.72 -12.35 -16.72
C LEU A 513 18.70 -12.71 -18.20
N GLN A 514 17.97 -13.75 -18.56
CA GLN A 514 17.85 -14.17 -19.98
C GLN A 514 16.86 -13.32 -20.78
N ASP A 515 15.97 -12.60 -20.12
CA ASP A 515 15.09 -11.65 -20.79
C ASP A 515 15.70 -10.23 -20.67
N ASP A 516 16.10 -9.64 -21.79
CA ASP A 516 16.69 -8.29 -21.86
C ASP A 516 15.82 -7.22 -21.20
N LYS A 517 14.50 -7.39 -21.21
CA LYS A 517 13.56 -6.46 -20.58
C LYS A 517 13.64 -6.53 -19.05
N ILE A 518 13.87 -7.72 -18.53
CA ILE A 518 14.04 -7.96 -17.09
C ILE A 518 15.48 -7.63 -16.66
N ALA A 519 16.46 -7.91 -17.51
CA ALA A 519 17.87 -7.72 -17.20
C ALA A 519 18.19 -6.30 -16.71
N SER A 520 17.54 -5.30 -17.29
CA SER A 520 17.70 -3.90 -16.87
C SER A 520 17.23 -3.64 -15.43
N LEU A 521 16.12 -4.26 -15.01
CA LEU A 521 15.62 -4.18 -13.64
C LEU A 521 16.51 -4.96 -12.65
N MET A 522 17.10 -6.05 -13.12
CA MET A 522 17.93 -6.95 -12.32
C MET A 522 19.38 -6.50 -12.17
N ALA A 523 19.84 -5.53 -12.96
CA ALA A 523 21.24 -5.07 -12.97
C ALA A 523 21.80 -4.69 -11.57
N PRO A 524 21.08 -3.96 -10.69
CA PRO A 524 21.56 -3.66 -9.34
C PRO A 524 21.77 -4.90 -8.47
N PHE A 525 20.90 -5.90 -8.62
CA PHE A 525 20.95 -7.16 -7.87
C PHE A 525 22.09 -8.05 -8.38
N LYS A 526 22.25 -8.14 -9.70
CA LYS A 526 23.36 -8.85 -10.31
C LYS A 526 24.69 -8.26 -9.86
N SER A 527 24.84 -6.95 -9.89
CA SER A 527 26.06 -6.27 -9.42
C SER A 527 26.37 -6.60 -7.96
N ALA A 528 25.37 -6.62 -7.08
CA ALA A 528 25.55 -6.98 -5.68
C ALA A 528 25.96 -8.46 -5.52
N TYR A 529 25.37 -9.35 -6.30
CA TYR A 529 25.65 -10.77 -6.31
C TYR A 529 27.08 -11.05 -6.81
N ASP A 530 27.45 -10.51 -7.96
CA ASP A 530 28.77 -10.68 -8.58
C ASP A 530 29.90 -10.17 -7.67
N ASN A 531 29.65 -9.06 -6.97
CA ASN A 531 30.59 -8.49 -6.00
C ASN A 531 30.56 -9.20 -4.63
N LYS A 532 29.81 -10.28 -4.46
CA LYS A 532 29.62 -11.02 -3.20
C LYS A 532 29.15 -10.14 -2.04
N ALA A 533 28.41 -9.08 -2.34
CA ALA A 533 27.84 -8.16 -1.37
C ALA A 533 26.52 -8.72 -0.81
N ASN A 534 26.58 -9.90 -0.18
CA ASN A 534 25.40 -10.63 0.30
C ASN A 534 24.55 -9.83 1.27
N ASP A 535 25.14 -9.03 2.17
CA ASP A 535 24.41 -8.20 3.11
C ASP A 535 23.56 -7.15 2.39
N GLN A 536 24.07 -6.56 1.31
CA GLN A 536 23.33 -5.61 0.47
C GLN A 536 22.23 -6.31 -0.29
N LEU A 537 22.49 -7.48 -0.85
CA LEU A 537 21.51 -8.27 -1.57
C LEU A 537 20.35 -8.71 -0.65
N GLU A 538 20.69 -9.23 0.53
CA GLU A 538 19.68 -9.56 1.55
C GLU A 538 18.92 -8.32 2.05
N GLY A 539 19.54 -7.17 2.14
CA GLY A 539 18.84 -5.91 2.43
C GLY A 539 17.78 -5.56 1.37
N MET A 540 18.11 -5.76 0.08
CA MET A 540 17.19 -5.49 -1.04
C MET A 540 16.06 -6.53 -1.16
N VAL A 541 16.35 -7.80 -0.96
CA VAL A 541 15.40 -8.91 -1.22
C VAL A 541 14.81 -9.50 0.06
N GLY A 542 15.54 -9.47 1.17
CA GLY A 542 15.11 -10.07 2.43
C GLY A 542 13.82 -9.47 2.97
N THR A 543 13.66 -8.14 2.90
CA THR A 543 12.41 -7.47 3.28
C THR A 543 11.23 -7.95 2.43
N LEU A 544 11.45 -8.16 1.12
CA LEU A 544 10.45 -8.72 0.22
C LEU A 544 10.06 -10.14 0.64
N ARG A 545 11.04 -11.01 0.90
CA ARG A 545 10.80 -12.40 1.34
C ARG A 545 9.98 -12.48 2.63
N VAL A 546 10.32 -11.64 3.61
CA VAL A 546 9.58 -11.57 4.89
C VAL A 546 8.14 -11.10 4.68
N ASN A 547 7.93 -10.08 3.86
CA ASN A 547 6.59 -9.57 3.57
C ASN A 547 5.78 -10.56 2.73
N ALA A 548 6.40 -11.17 1.72
CA ALA A 548 5.77 -12.16 0.85
C ALA A 548 5.34 -13.42 1.61
N ALA A 549 6.10 -13.84 2.63
CA ALA A 549 5.75 -14.98 3.48
C ALA A 549 4.38 -14.83 4.18
N ARG A 550 3.92 -13.60 4.41
CA ARG A 550 2.60 -13.32 4.98
C ARG A 550 1.44 -13.65 4.04
N LEU A 551 1.72 -13.71 2.73
CA LEU A 551 0.71 -14.02 1.70
C LEU A 551 0.56 -15.51 1.47
N VAL A 552 1.43 -16.32 2.06
CA VAL A 552 1.43 -17.78 1.93
C VAL A 552 0.33 -18.35 2.83
N SER A 553 -0.84 -18.58 2.24
CA SER A 553 -1.92 -19.31 2.90
C SER A 553 -2.65 -20.20 1.90
N PRO A 554 -3.18 -21.35 2.33
CA PRO A 554 -3.97 -22.23 1.46
C PRO A 554 -5.16 -21.51 0.82
N GLU A 555 -5.82 -20.63 1.56
CA GLU A 555 -6.98 -19.88 1.12
C GLU A 555 -6.60 -18.87 0.02
N ALA A 556 -5.52 -18.10 0.22
CA ALA A 556 -5.02 -17.17 -0.79
C ALA A 556 -4.60 -17.91 -2.07
N TYR A 557 -3.94 -19.05 -1.93
CA TYR A 557 -3.54 -19.88 -3.05
C TYR A 557 -4.75 -20.41 -3.82
N TRP A 558 -5.75 -20.93 -3.10
CA TRP A 558 -6.95 -21.44 -3.74
C TRP A 558 -7.69 -20.34 -4.53
N VAL A 559 -7.89 -19.16 -3.94
CA VAL A 559 -8.56 -18.05 -4.60
C VAL A 559 -7.78 -17.55 -5.81
N PHE A 560 -6.44 -17.45 -5.72
CA PHE A 560 -5.61 -16.82 -6.75
C PHE A 560 -5.10 -17.76 -7.83
N THR A 561 -5.43 -19.05 -7.79
CA THR A 561 -5.08 -20.02 -8.86
C THR A 561 -6.21 -20.29 -9.83
N GLY A 562 -7.40 -19.74 -9.62
CA GLY A 562 -8.55 -19.95 -10.50
C GLY A 562 -8.90 -18.71 -11.33
N ASP A 563 -9.80 -18.89 -12.29
CA ASP A 563 -10.30 -17.83 -13.18
C ASP A 563 -11.80 -18.03 -13.45
N ASP A 564 -12.61 -17.97 -12.39
CA ASP A 564 -14.06 -18.21 -12.45
C ASP A 564 -14.83 -17.05 -13.11
N PHE A 565 -14.21 -15.85 -13.19
CA PHE A 565 -14.82 -14.65 -13.77
C PHE A 565 -13.76 -13.61 -14.17
N ASP A 566 -14.16 -12.61 -14.97
CA ASP A 566 -13.30 -11.48 -15.34
C ASP A 566 -13.56 -10.26 -14.45
N LEU A 567 -12.49 -9.54 -14.07
CA LEU A 567 -12.58 -8.29 -13.29
C LEU A 567 -13.19 -7.13 -14.09
N LYS A 568 -13.40 -7.29 -15.40
CA LYS A 568 -14.16 -6.33 -16.21
C LYS A 568 -15.66 -6.51 -15.95
N ILE A 569 -16.09 -6.30 -14.71
CA ILE A 569 -17.49 -6.45 -14.27
C ILE A 569 -18.49 -5.55 -15.01
N SER A 570 -17.98 -4.56 -15.74
CA SER A 570 -18.75 -3.60 -16.55
C SER A 570 -18.99 -4.07 -17.99
N ASP A 571 -18.53 -5.25 -18.36
CA ASP A 571 -18.71 -5.76 -19.72
C ASP A 571 -20.20 -5.96 -20.01
N LYS A 572 -20.66 -5.43 -21.15
CA LYS A 572 -22.05 -5.59 -21.60
C LYS A 572 -22.42 -7.06 -21.86
N ALA A 573 -21.43 -7.85 -22.29
CA ALA A 573 -21.65 -9.27 -22.57
C ALA A 573 -21.82 -10.08 -21.30
N ASN A 574 -21.03 -9.77 -20.25
CA ASN A 574 -21.02 -10.51 -18.97
C ASN A 574 -20.93 -9.57 -17.76
N PRO A 575 -21.97 -8.74 -17.52
CA PRO A 575 -21.95 -7.85 -16.37
C PRO A 575 -21.98 -8.64 -15.07
N SER A 576 -21.35 -8.10 -14.04
CA SER A 576 -21.30 -8.80 -12.76
C SER A 576 -21.42 -7.85 -11.57
N TYR A 577 -21.98 -8.37 -10.49
CA TYR A 577 -21.89 -7.81 -9.15
C TYR A 577 -20.76 -8.52 -8.42
N LEU A 578 -19.86 -7.76 -7.82
CA LEU A 578 -18.71 -8.30 -7.11
C LEU A 578 -18.71 -7.80 -5.66
N VAL A 579 -18.60 -8.73 -4.73
CA VAL A 579 -18.29 -8.44 -3.33
C VAL A 579 -16.84 -8.80 -3.08
N ILE A 580 -16.09 -7.88 -2.51
CA ILE A 580 -14.75 -8.16 -1.95
C ILE A 580 -14.91 -8.18 -0.44
N ALA A 581 -14.81 -9.37 0.14
CA ALA A 581 -14.98 -9.58 1.57
C ALA A 581 -13.71 -9.21 2.34
N ASN A 582 -13.86 -8.56 3.47
CA ASN A 582 -12.77 -8.32 4.42
C ASN A 582 -13.12 -8.91 5.79
N ASP A 583 -12.08 -9.17 6.57
CA ASP A 583 -12.16 -9.60 7.96
C ASP A 583 -11.32 -8.63 8.81
N PRO A 584 -11.93 -7.86 9.70
CA PRO A 584 -11.22 -6.92 10.56
C PRO A 584 -10.14 -7.54 11.43
N GLU A 585 -10.26 -8.84 11.76
CA GLU A 585 -9.27 -9.55 12.59
C GLU A 585 -8.00 -9.91 11.81
N LYS A 586 -8.13 -10.09 10.49
CA LYS A 586 -7.03 -10.47 9.57
C LYS A 586 -6.70 -9.38 8.55
N GLU A 587 -7.05 -8.13 8.85
CA GLU A 587 -6.99 -6.99 7.91
C GLU A 587 -5.65 -6.83 7.21
N GLN A 588 -4.52 -7.03 7.91
CA GLN A 588 -3.18 -6.79 7.33
C GLN A 588 -2.87 -7.69 6.13
N VAL A 589 -3.28 -8.94 6.18
CA VAL A 589 -3.03 -9.92 5.11
C VAL A 589 -4.12 -9.82 4.05
N ILE A 590 -5.37 -9.95 4.47
CA ILE A 590 -6.53 -9.94 3.57
C ILE A 590 -6.66 -8.59 2.85
N GLY A 591 -6.42 -7.49 3.55
CA GLY A 591 -6.43 -6.15 2.95
C GLY A 591 -5.43 -6.00 1.81
N SER A 592 -4.26 -6.66 1.89
CA SER A 592 -3.24 -6.63 0.83
C SER A 592 -3.67 -7.44 -0.40
N LEU A 593 -4.25 -8.61 -0.19
CA LEU A 593 -4.80 -9.44 -1.27
C LEU A 593 -5.97 -8.74 -1.95
N ASN A 594 -6.88 -8.17 -1.16
CA ASN A 594 -8.01 -7.39 -1.66
C ASN A 594 -7.58 -6.14 -2.45
N ALA A 595 -6.51 -5.47 -2.02
CA ALA A 595 -5.97 -4.30 -2.73
C ALA A 595 -5.49 -4.66 -4.13
N LEU A 596 -4.88 -5.84 -4.32
CA LEU A 596 -4.45 -6.32 -5.62
C LEU A 596 -5.64 -6.56 -6.56
N VAL A 597 -6.69 -7.24 -6.08
CA VAL A 597 -7.93 -7.47 -6.84
C VAL A 597 -8.59 -6.15 -7.20
N LEU A 598 -8.69 -5.23 -6.25
CA LEU A 598 -9.35 -3.93 -6.42
C LEU A 598 -8.59 -3.04 -7.41
N ASN A 599 -7.25 -3.00 -7.37
CA ASN A 599 -6.44 -2.25 -8.33
C ASN A 599 -6.68 -2.76 -9.76
N ARG A 600 -6.67 -4.07 -9.96
CA ARG A 600 -6.94 -4.67 -11.28
C ARG A 600 -8.36 -4.39 -11.77
N LEU A 601 -9.34 -4.47 -10.89
CA LEU A 601 -10.71 -4.14 -11.21
C LEU A 601 -10.85 -2.69 -11.68
N ILE A 602 -10.29 -1.73 -10.96
CA ILE A 602 -10.38 -0.30 -11.30
C ILE A 602 -9.78 -0.04 -12.69
N THR A 603 -8.63 -0.63 -12.99
CA THR A 603 -8.00 -0.50 -14.31
C THR A 603 -8.89 -1.08 -15.42
N ARG A 604 -9.56 -2.19 -15.19
CA ARG A 604 -10.38 -2.89 -16.19
C ARG A 604 -11.74 -2.23 -16.41
N VAL A 605 -12.39 -1.73 -15.37
CA VAL A 605 -13.71 -1.08 -15.50
C VAL A 605 -13.64 0.32 -16.11
N ASN A 606 -12.47 0.97 -16.06
CA ASN A 606 -12.26 2.30 -16.58
C ASN A 606 -11.98 2.30 -18.09
N SER A 607 -12.84 1.65 -18.88
CA SER A 607 -12.74 1.57 -20.34
C SER A 607 -14.02 2.03 -21.00
N LYS A 608 -13.92 2.56 -22.25
CA LYS A 608 -15.08 3.08 -22.99
C LYS A 608 -16.02 1.95 -23.41
N GLY A 609 -17.30 2.29 -23.53
CA GLY A 609 -18.31 1.38 -24.08
C GLY A 609 -18.91 0.36 -23.12
N ASN A 610 -18.55 0.43 -21.85
CA ASN A 610 -19.08 -0.43 -20.78
C ASN A 610 -20.40 0.07 -20.22
N ILE A 611 -21.07 -0.76 -19.42
CA ILE A 611 -22.18 -0.31 -18.58
C ILE A 611 -21.62 0.49 -17.38
N PRO A 612 -22.41 1.43 -16.82
CA PRO A 612 -22.00 2.17 -15.64
C PRO A 612 -21.67 1.24 -14.46
N VAL A 613 -20.60 1.56 -13.75
CA VAL A 613 -20.16 0.81 -12.57
C VAL A 613 -20.23 1.67 -11.33
N SER A 614 -20.74 1.10 -10.25
CA SER A 614 -20.68 1.69 -8.92
C SER A 614 -19.64 0.96 -8.07
N ILE A 615 -18.55 1.64 -7.71
CA ILE A 615 -17.51 1.13 -6.83
C ILE A 615 -17.75 1.70 -5.44
N ILE A 616 -18.10 0.84 -4.50
CA ILE A 616 -18.40 1.21 -3.12
C ILE A 616 -17.38 0.58 -2.19
N VAL A 617 -16.67 1.41 -1.45
CA VAL A 617 -15.65 0.98 -0.48
C VAL A 617 -16.07 1.40 0.91
N ASP A 618 -16.39 0.43 1.76
CA ASP A 618 -16.63 0.65 3.18
C ASP A 618 -15.29 0.67 3.91
N GLU A 619 -15.06 1.68 4.74
CA GLU A 619 -13.80 1.90 5.46
C GLU A 619 -12.56 2.02 4.53
N LEU A 620 -12.55 3.04 3.66
CA LEU A 620 -11.47 3.31 2.71
C LEU A 620 -10.03 3.26 3.29
N PRO A 621 -9.75 3.72 4.53
CA PRO A 621 -8.41 3.62 5.10
C PRO A 621 -7.88 2.18 5.23
N THR A 622 -8.75 1.18 5.25
CA THR A 622 -8.38 -0.23 5.36
C THR A 622 -8.08 -0.87 4.00
N SER A 623 -8.62 -0.31 2.93
CA SER A 623 -8.28 -0.70 1.57
C SER A 623 -7.08 0.09 1.06
N CYS A 624 -5.94 -0.55 0.87
CA CYS A 624 -4.73 0.09 0.30
C CYS A 624 -4.84 0.26 -1.22
N CYS A 625 -5.83 1.00 -1.69
CA CYS A 625 -5.96 1.25 -3.11
C CYS A 625 -5.29 2.57 -3.50
N VAL A 626 -4.03 2.49 -3.94
CA VAL A 626 -3.28 3.63 -4.49
C VAL A 626 -4.03 4.25 -5.68
N SER A 627 -4.69 3.41 -6.48
CA SER A 627 -5.47 3.85 -7.65
C SER A 627 -6.75 4.61 -7.31
N ILE A 628 -7.35 4.41 -6.12
CA ILE A 628 -8.52 5.19 -5.68
C ILE A 628 -8.10 6.56 -5.18
N THR A 629 -6.97 6.65 -4.48
CA THR A 629 -6.45 7.91 -3.94
C THR A 629 -5.86 8.81 -5.02
N ASN A 630 -5.33 8.21 -6.10
CA ASN A 630 -4.78 8.89 -7.25
C ASN A 630 -5.40 8.33 -8.54
N PRO A 631 -6.65 8.67 -8.87
CA PRO A 631 -7.26 8.17 -10.10
C PRO A 631 -6.46 8.68 -11.31
N PRO A 632 -6.18 7.80 -12.29
CA PRO A 632 -5.48 8.22 -13.50
C PRO A 632 -6.23 9.37 -14.18
N ASN A 633 -5.50 10.31 -14.78
CA ASN A 633 -6.06 11.52 -15.38
C ASN A 633 -7.12 11.27 -16.48
N SER A 634 -7.27 10.03 -16.94
CA SER A 634 -8.29 9.58 -17.91
C SER A 634 -9.72 9.53 -17.34
N VAL A 635 -9.90 9.60 -16.03
CA VAL A 635 -11.24 9.67 -15.38
C VAL A 635 -11.88 11.07 -15.53
N ARG A 636 -11.14 12.05 -16.07
CA ARG A 636 -11.61 13.45 -16.22
C ARG A 636 -12.34 13.74 -17.54
N GLN A 637 -12.79 12.71 -18.28
CA GLN A 637 -13.62 12.94 -19.50
C GLN A 637 -14.95 12.21 -19.44
#